data_1849105f84055652101b5fe852e326da
#
_entry.id   1849105f84055652101b5fe852e326da
#
_cell.length_a   1.000
_cell.length_b   1.000
_cell.length_c   1.000
_cell.angle_alpha   90.00
_cell.angle_beta   90.00
_cell.angle_gamma   90.00
#
_symmetry.space_group_name_H-M   'P 1'
#
loop_
_entity.id
_entity.type
_entity.pdbx_description
1 polymer ?
#
loop_
_entity_poly.entity_id
_entity_poly.type
_entity_poly.pdbx_seq_one_letter_code
_entity_poly.pdbx_strand_id
1 'polypeptide(L)'
;MSCAEVAHRVWRAGAIRAERWAGPASVPEPVIGAEPNPWIRIPPGIEPSAYRDAAARIASGRLDIFALRGVELGTPPRWNRDPKTGIEVPLVFGKSLDYRDPTLVGDIKYLWEPNRHLQLVTLAQACALGEEDAFGALRDQLMSWFDACPYPLGPNWTSSLEAGLRLINWSLAWQLIGGVHAIGFADECGERLRRRWLESVYRHAEFIRGHLSLYSSANNHLLGEAAGLFIAGIAWPHWRESREWRIRGEQLLREHGLLQNAADGVNREQAVSYQQFSFDLLLLPWLAARANDVEFPQALLARMEKMLEFLASIMDAGGHLPMFGDADDALVVRLSQETGFCRYRSLLATGAVLFERADFKAKAGALDDKTRWLLGSGAERQFGQLDACRTLLPIRRDFREGGYYILGCGFETDEEVRLVADAGPLGYESIAAHGHADALSFTLSVGGAEYLIDPGTYAYHTQGRWRSYFRGTSAHNTVRVDGLDQSVPGGNFMWLSHARTTCVLWSSTADRDLLDAWHDGYARLADPVIHRRRISLDKTSRVIDIEDTLQMSGEHDIELFYHCSEQCSVEPAGAGYRVARDGSSILVDLPQRPRGAARLYRGASAPILGWISRAYDDKQPTWTIAWRARLHGTQVLRTRVAW
;
A
#
# COMPACT_ATOMS: atom_id res chain seq x y z
N MET A 1 13.62 18.05 -12.14
CA MET A 1 12.99 19.13 -11.33
C MET A 1 12.75 20.35 -12.20
N SER A 2 11.58 20.98 -12.11
CA SER A 2 11.28 22.25 -12.78
C SER A 2 11.92 23.43 -12.04
N CYS A 3 12.09 24.57 -12.71
CA CYS A 3 12.58 25.80 -12.05
C CYS A 3 11.66 26.23 -10.89
N ALA A 4 10.35 26.03 -11.03
CA ALA A 4 9.36 26.30 -9.97
C ALA A 4 9.58 25.41 -8.74
N GLU A 5 9.89 24.14 -8.95
CA GLU A 5 10.20 23.20 -7.85
C GLU A 5 11.48 23.58 -7.13
N VAL A 6 12.54 23.94 -7.86
CA VAL A 6 13.80 24.39 -7.26
C VAL A 6 13.56 25.65 -6.42
N ALA A 7 12.87 26.65 -6.95
CA ALA A 7 12.52 27.88 -6.22
C ALA A 7 11.72 27.57 -4.94
N HIS A 8 10.71 26.68 -5.04
CA HIS A 8 9.92 26.23 -3.90
C HIS A 8 10.80 25.55 -2.82
N ARG A 9 11.71 24.66 -3.21
CA ARG A 9 12.60 23.96 -2.26
C ARG A 9 13.54 24.93 -1.54
N VAL A 10 14.08 25.91 -2.23
CA VAL A 10 14.91 26.96 -1.63
C VAL A 10 14.11 27.81 -0.65
N TRP A 11 12.94 28.30 -1.07
CA TRP A 11 12.04 29.05 -0.21
C TRP A 11 11.66 28.25 1.05
N ARG A 12 11.28 26.98 0.87
CA ARG A 12 10.91 26.09 1.98
C ARG A 12 12.05 25.85 2.96
N ALA A 13 13.28 25.68 2.48
CA ALA A 13 14.45 25.53 3.34
C ALA A 13 14.68 26.80 4.20
N GLY A 14 14.43 27.99 3.63
CA GLY A 14 14.45 29.26 4.35
C GLY A 14 13.33 29.35 5.40
N ALA A 15 12.09 28.99 5.01
CA ALA A 15 10.93 28.99 5.91
C ALA A 15 11.14 28.04 7.12
N ILE A 16 11.64 26.82 6.89
CA ILE A 16 11.96 25.85 7.96
C ILE A 16 13.02 26.42 8.92
N ARG A 17 14.03 27.11 8.41
CA ARG A 17 15.04 27.77 9.28
C ARG A 17 14.41 28.88 10.11
N ALA A 18 13.57 29.71 9.52
CA ALA A 18 12.87 30.80 10.23
C ALA A 18 11.95 30.22 11.33
N GLU A 19 11.19 29.17 11.01
CA GLU A 19 10.29 28.47 11.98
C GLU A 19 11.06 27.95 13.19
N ARG A 20 12.24 27.35 12.96
CA ARG A 20 13.11 26.86 14.05
C ARG A 20 13.47 27.95 15.05
N TRP A 21 13.65 29.19 14.60
CA TRP A 21 14.05 30.33 15.44
C TRP A 21 12.85 31.06 16.05
N ALA A 22 11.73 31.12 15.33
CA ALA A 22 10.54 31.83 15.80
C ALA A 22 9.80 31.10 16.93
N GLY A 23 10.01 29.79 17.06
CA GLY A 23 9.23 28.96 17.97
C GLY A 23 7.76 28.78 17.52
N PRO A 24 6.99 27.95 18.22
CA PRO A 24 5.60 27.70 17.87
C PRO A 24 4.71 28.92 18.16
N ALA A 25 3.84 29.28 17.22
CA ALA A 25 2.82 30.29 17.45
C ALA A 25 1.81 29.87 18.55
N SER A 26 1.15 30.84 19.16
CA SER A 26 0.05 30.56 20.09
C SER A 26 -1.12 29.91 19.36
N VAL A 27 -1.78 28.97 20.01
CA VAL A 27 -3.01 28.35 19.49
C VAL A 27 -4.20 29.22 19.89
N PRO A 28 -5.07 29.63 18.94
CA PRO A 28 -6.29 30.36 19.28
C PRO A 28 -7.23 29.49 20.13
N GLU A 29 -7.96 30.11 21.04
CA GLU A 29 -8.99 29.42 21.81
C GLU A 29 -10.07 28.85 20.87
N PRO A 30 -10.47 27.58 21.04
CA PRO A 30 -11.53 26.99 20.23
C PRO A 30 -12.90 27.57 20.61
N VAL A 31 -13.68 27.93 19.60
CA VAL A 31 -15.08 28.30 19.78
C VAL A 31 -15.93 27.05 19.59
N ILE A 32 -16.36 26.46 20.71
CA ILE A 32 -17.17 25.26 20.68
C ILE A 32 -18.58 25.60 20.17
N GLY A 33 -18.93 25.06 19.01
CA GLY A 33 -20.22 25.19 18.37
C GLY A 33 -20.96 23.86 18.26
N ALA A 34 -21.84 23.74 17.25
CA ALA A 34 -22.50 22.48 16.95
C ALA A 34 -21.49 21.41 16.49
N GLU A 35 -21.62 20.21 17.03
CA GLU A 35 -20.82 19.07 16.60
C GLU A 35 -21.21 18.62 15.17
N PRO A 36 -20.26 18.18 14.37
CA PRO A 36 -20.55 17.58 13.07
C PRO A 36 -21.26 16.22 13.23
N ASN A 37 -22.00 15.83 12.20
CA ASN A 37 -22.56 14.49 12.16
C ASN A 37 -21.47 13.42 12.12
N PRO A 38 -21.51 12.41 12.99
CA PRO A 38 -20.51 11.37 13.00
C PRO A 38 -20.62 10.47 11.75
N TRP A 39 -19.46 10.11 11.19
CA TRP A 39 -19.34 9.17 10.07
C TRP A 39 -18.82 7.80 10.50
N ILE A 40 -18.69 7.60 11.80
CA ILE A 40 -18.46 6.30 12.43
C ILE A 40 -19.50 6.12 13.54
N ARG A 41 -20.10 4.95 13.64
CA ARG A 41 -21.12 4.65 14.63
C ARG A 41 -21.01 3.19 15.05
N ILE A 42 -21.46 2.88 16.26
CA ILE A 42 -21.53 1.50 16.74
C ILE A 42 -22.49 0.72 15.83
N PRO A 43 -22.01 -0.27 15.07
CA PRO A 43 -22.87 -1.11 14.24
C PRO A 43 -23.56 -2.19 15.09
N PRO A 44 -24.76 -2.62 14.73
CA PRO A 44 -25.39 -3.77 15.36
C PRO A 44 -24.61 -5.05 15.04
N GLY A 45 -24.58 -5.99 16.00
CA GLY A 45 -24.01 -7.33 15.77
C GLY A 45 -22.48 -7.42 15.83
N ILE A 46 -21.78 -6.38 16.25
CA ILE A 46 -20.36 -6.45 16.59
C ILE A 46 -20.19 -7.30 17.85
N GLU A 47 -19.25 -8.25 17.80
CA GLU A 47 -18.87 -9.06 18.96
C GLU A 47 -17.85 -8.28 19.83
N PRO A 48 -18.20 -7.85 21.05
CA PRO A 48 -17.34 -6.99 21.87
C PRO A 48 -16.05 -7.66 22.37
N SER A 49 -16.02 -9.00 22.49
CA SER A 49 -14.91 -9.72 23.14
C SER A 49 -13.57 -9.45 22.46
N ALA A 50 -13.51 -9.49 21.13
CA ALA A 50 -12.27 -9.23 20.38
C ALA A 50 -11.73 -7.80 20.61
N TYR A 51 -12.63 -6.81 20.75
CA TYR A 51 -12.26 -5.42 21.02
C TYR A 51 -11.83 -5.22 22.48
N ARG A 52 -12.47 -5.91 23.43
CA ARG A 52 -12.07 -5.96 24.86
C ARG A 52 -10.66 -6.51 24.99
N ASP A 53 -10.39 -7.66 24.40
CA ASP A 53 -9.10 -8.34 24.45
C ASP A 53 -7.99 -7.47 23.81
N ALA A 54 -8.29 -6.83 22.69
CA ALA A 54 -7.38 -5.89 22.04
C ALA A 54 -7.10 -4.67 22.92
N ALA A 55 -8.15 -4.08 23.53
CA ALA A 55 -8.01 -2.94 24.45
C ALA A 55 -7.17 -3.29 25.68
N ALA A 56 -7.36 -4.48 26.26
CA ALA A 56 -6.57 -4.96 27.41
C ALA A 56 -5.08 -5.11 27.05
N ARG A 57 -4.76 -5.67 25.87
CA ARG A 57 -3.38 -5.74 25.37
C ARG A 57 -2.77 -4.35 25.19
N ILE A 58 -3.51 -3.43 24.58
CA ILE A 58 -3.07 -2.05 24.35
C ILE A 58 -2.85 -1.32 25.69
N ALA A 59 -3.78 -1.46 26.66
CA ALA A 59 -3.67 -0.88 27.99
C ALA A 59 -2.44 -1.42 28.76
N SER A 60 -2.06 -2.69 28.54
CA SER A 60 -0.84 -3.27 29.09
C SER A 60 0.45 -2.86 28.36
N GLY A 61 0.38 -1.95 27.37
CA GLY A 61 1.52 -1.46 26.60
C GLY A 61 2.01 -2.42 25.52
N ARG A 62 1.19 -3.39 25.09
CA ARG A 62 1.55 -4.39 24.07
C ARG A 62 0.84 -4.14 22.75
N LEU A 63 1.62 -4.07 21.66
CA LEU A 63 1.11 -3.91 20.28
C LEU A 63 1.77 -4.91 19.34
N ASP A 64 1.05 -5.23 18.25
CA ASP A 64 1.64 -5.85 17.06
C ASP A 64 2.06 -4.74 16.10
N ILE A 65 3.34 -4.75 15.70
CA ILE A 65 3.91 -3.75 14.80
C ILE A 65 4.70 -4.49 13.71
N PHE A 66 4.14 -4.58 12.52
CA PHE A 66 4.73 -5.32 11.40
C PHE A 66 5.13 -6.76 11.78
N ALA A 67 6.40 -7.13 11.63
CA ALA A 67 6.90 -8.46 12.01
C ALA A 67 6.96 -8.69 13.55
N LEU A 68 6.96 -7.64 14.35
CA LEU A 68 7.02 -7.76 15.81
C LEU A 68 5.62 -8.02 16.39
N ARG A 69 5.45 -9.17 17.08
CA ARG A 69 4.20 -9.56 17.72
C ARG A 69 4.26 -9.31 19.22
N GLY A 70 3.21 -8.68 19.77
CA GLY A 70 3.08 -8.41 21.21
C GLY A 70 4.24 -7.60 21.79
N VAL A 71 4.84 -6.70 21.00
CA VAL A 71 5.99 -5.91 21.48
C VAL A 71 5.60 -4.98 22.60
N GLU A 72 6.42 -4.95 23.66
CA GLU A 72 6.22 -4.11 24.84
C GLU A 72 6.74 -2.70 24.57
N LEU A 73 5.83 -1.74 24.47
CA LEU A 73 6.16 -0.32 24.32
C LEU A 73 6.33 0.40 25.66
N GLY A 74 5.86 -0.21 26.74
CA GLY A 74 5.78 0.37 28.09
C GLY A 74 4.40 0.97 28.42
N THR A 75 4.21 1.31 29.70
CA THR A 75 3.00 1.95 30.25
C THR A 75 3.40 3.16 31.10
N PRO A 76 3.39 4.39 30.51
CA PRO A 76 3.03 4.74 29.14
C PRO A 76 4.06 4.29 28.08
N PRO A 77 3.68 4.23 26.79
CA PRO A 77 4.59 3.88 25.71
C PRO A 77 5.78 4.84 25.58
N ARG A 78 6.93 4.30 25.20
CA ARG A 78 8.14 5.08 24.92
C ARG A 78 8.09 5.62 23.48
N TRP A 79 7.36 6.70 23.29
CA TRP A 79 6.94 7.24 21.98
C TRP A 79 8.07 7.63 21.02
N ASN A 80 9.25 7.99 21.56
CA ASN A 80 10.41 8.40 20.76
C ASN A 80 11.47 7.29 20.65
N ARG A 81 11.13 6.06 21.01
CA ARG A 81 12.00 4.89 20.89
C ARG A 81 11.56 3.99 19.75
N ASP A 82 12.48 3.64 18.88
CA ASP A 82 12.26 2.57 17.91
C ASP A 82 12.14 1.22 18.63
N PRO A 83 10.96 0.55 18.60
CA PRO A 83 10.77 -0.71 19.31
C PRO A 83 11.59 -1.87 18.74
N LYS A 84 12.04 -1.79 17.48
CA LYS A 84 12.83 -2.82 16.82
C LYS A 84 14.31 -2.76 17.21
N THR A 85 14.91 -1.58 17.18
CA THR A 85 16.34 -1.40 17.44
C THR A 85 16.65 -0.92 18.85
N GLY A 86 15.66 -0.38 19.55
CA GLY A 86 15.83 0.22 20.87
C GLY A 86 16.43 1.62 20.88
N ILE A 87 16.67 2.23 19.70
CA ILE A 87 17.24 3.57 19.59
C ILE A 87 16.25 4.61 20.10
N GLU A 88 16.70 5.48 21.03
CA GLU A 88 15.98 6.67 21.48
C GLU A 88 16.30 7.83 20.56
N VAL A 89 15.29 8.37 19.90
CA VAL A 89 15.46 9.46 18.93
C VAL A 89 15.47 10.82 19.65
N PRO A 90 16.42 11.72 19.35
CA PRO A 90 16.54 12.98 20.07
C PRO A 90 15.38 13.94 19.76
N LEU A 91 14.97 14.72 20.76
CA LEU A 91 13.97 15.78 20.66
C LEU A 91 14.58 17.06 20.10
N VAL A 92 15.03 17.02 18.85
CA VAL A 92 15.46 18.19 18.10
C VAL A 92 14.31 18.70 17.23
N PHE A 93 14.46 19.88 16.61
CA PHE A 93 13.46 20.41 15.69
C PHE A 93 13.16 19.37 14.59
N GLY A 94 11.93 18.89 14.50
CA GLY A 94 11.54 17.73 13.69
C GLY A 94 11.94 17.85 12.22
N LYS A 95 11.71 19.00 11.60
CA LYS A 95 12.07 19.22 10.18
C LYS A 95 13.59 19.27 9.92
N SER A 96 14.44 19.28 10.96
CA SER A 96 15.90 19.16 10.84
C SER A 96 16.43 17.75 11.16
N LEU A 97 15.59 16.84 11.63
CA LEU A 97 15.94 15.46 11.92
C LEU A 97 16.04 14.66 10.63
N ASP A 98 17.18 14.03 10.37
CA ASP A 98 17.30 13.08 9.27
C ASP A 98 16.71 11.72 9.65
N TYR A 99 15.42 11.55 9.39
CA TYR A 99 14.69 10.32 9.68
C TYR A 99 15.07 9.14 8.76
N ARG A 100 15.98 9.34 7.81
CA ARG A 100 16.49 8.28 6.92
C ARG A 100 17.80 7.68 7.43
N ASP A 101 18.42 8.29 8.42
CA ASP A 101 19.64 7.79 9.03
C ASP A 101 19.30 6.73 10.10
N PRO A 102 19.48 5.42 9.82
CA PRO A 102 19.13 4.37 10.76
C PRO A 102 20.02 4.34 12.01
N THR A 103 21.14 5.04 12.01
CA THR A 103 22.00 5.16 13.20
C THR A 103 21.46 6.18 14.19
N LEU A 104 20.63 7.13 13.70
CA LEU A 104 20.02 8.18 14.49
C LEU A 104 18.62 7.83 14.97
N VAL A 105 17.82 7.17 14.09
CA VAL A 105 16.39 6.95 14.33
C VAL A 105 16.00 5.46 14.38
N GLY A 106 16.92 4.55 14.12
CA GLY A 106 16.60 3.14 13.94
C GLY A 106 15.80 2.89 12.66
N ASP A 107 14.81 2.04 12.73
CA ASP A 107 13.84 1.87 11.65
C ASP A 107 12.65 2.81 11.89
N ILE A 108 12.65 3.94 11.18
CA ILE A 108 11.64 4.99 11.38
C ILE A 108 10.21 4.49 11.17
N LYS A 109 9.99 3.43 10.36
CA LYS A 109 8.67 2.84 10.15
C LYS A 109 8.12 2.23 11.44
N TYR A 110 8.97 1.49 12.17
CA TYR A 110 8.61 0.91 13.46
C TYR A 110 8.33 1.97 14.53
N LEU A 111 9.02 3.11 14.46
CA LEU A 111 8.75 4.22 15.37
C LEU A 111 7.44 4.93 15.01
N TRP A 112 7.18 5.19 13.72
CA TRP A 112 5.97 5.91 13.33
C TRP A 112 4.69 5.10 13.53
N GLU A 113 4.70 3.78 13.36
CA GLU A 113 3.48 2.95 13.40
C GLU A 113 2.67 3.12 14.69
N PRO A 114 3.23 2.98 15.92
CA PRO A 114 2.47 3.23 17.15
C PRO A 114 2.08 4.70 17.31
N ASN A 115 2.84 5.63 16.71
CA ASN A 115 2.59 7.07 16.75
C ASN A 115 1.51 7.54 15.73
N ARG A 116 0.99 6.67 14.87
CA ARG A 116 -0.21 6.90 14.03
C ARG A 116 -1.50 6.82 14.82
N HIS A 117 -1.43 6.28 16.03
CA HIS A 117 -2.54 6.17 16.96
C HIS A 117 -3.72 5.31 16.50
N LEU A 118 -3.45 4.27 15.67
CA LEU A 118 -4.48 3.29 15.31
C LEU A 118 -5.03 2.56 16.55
N GLN A 119 -4.20 2.32 17.56
CA GLN A 119 -4.59 1.70 18.81
C GLN A 119 -5.57 2.57 19.62
N LEU A 120 -5.53 3.89 19.50
CA LEU A 120 -6.51 4.76 20.16
C LEU A 120 -7.92 4.59 19.60
N VAL A 121 -8.03 4.29 18.30
CA VAL A 121 -9.32 3.95 17.69
C VAL A 121 -9.86 2.64 18.29
N THR A 122 -9.01 1.63 18.47
CA THR A 122 -9.41 0.37 19.12
C THR A 122 -9.87 0.59 20.57
N LEU A 123 -9.17 1.41 21.34
CA LEU A 123 -9.60 1.79 22.71
C LEU A 123 -10.94 2.52 22.68
N ALA A 124 -11.13 3.46 21.75
CA ALA A 124 -12.40 4.17 21.60
C ALA A 124 -13.55 3.25 21.16
N GLN A 125 -13.28 2.25 20.29
CA GLN A 125 -14.25 1.21 19.94
C GLN A 125 -14.65 0.38 21.16
N ALA A 126 -13.69 -0.07 21.96
CA ALA A 126 -13.97 -0.82 23.18
C ALA A 126 -14.79 0.02 24.18
N CYS A 127 -14.42 1.30 24.37
CA CYS A 127 -15.20 2.24 25.20
C CYS A 127 -16.65 2.38 24.69
N ALA A 128 -16.85 2.56 23.39
CA ALA A 128 -18.16 2.65 22.76
C ALA A 128 -19.00 1.35 22.92
N LEU A 129 -18.32 0.19 23.03
CA LEU A 129 -18.93 -1.12 23.27
C LEU A 129 -19.17 -1.42 24.77
N GLY A 130 -18.88 -0.46 25.67
CA GLY A 130 -19.19 -0.56 27.10
C GLY A 130 -18.01 -0.95 28.01
N GLU A 131 -16.77 -0.94 27.51
CA GLU A 131 -15.56 -1.20 28.32
C GLU A 131 -15.09 0.12 28.96
N GLU A 132 -15.53 0.39 30.19
CA GLU A 132 -15.28 1.67 30.89
C GLU A 132 -13.79 1.97 31.08
N ASP A 133 -12.96 0.97 31.38
CA ASP A 133 -11.51 1.12 31.58
C ASP A 133 -10.76 1.56 30.32
N ALA A 134 -11.35 1.32 29.14
CA ALA A 134 -10.72 1.67 27.86
C ALA A 134 -10.55 3.19 27.68
N PHE A 135 -11.45 4.02 28.23
CA PHE A 135 -11.31 5.48 28.19
C PHE A 135 -10.11 5.94 29.02
N GLY A 136 -9.90 5.34 30.21
CA GLY A 136 -8.73 5.63 31.04
C GLY A 136 -7.42 5.36 30.30
N ALA A 137 -7.31 4.21 29.65
CA ALA A 137 -6.13 3.85 28.86
C ALA A 137 -5.93 4.79 27.65
N LEU A 138 -6.99 5.20 26.96
CA LEU A 138 -6.95 6.18 25.86
C LEU A 138 -6.43 7.53 26.37
N ARG A 139 -6.99 8.04 27.47
CA ARG A 139 -6.57 9.28 28.10
C ARG A 139 -5.10 9.26 28.47
N ASP A 140 -4.66 8.21 29.15
CA ASP A 140 -3.30 8.11 29.67
C ASP A 140 -2.27 8.01 28.53
N GLN A 141 -2.59 7.29 27.44
CA GLN A 141 -1.75 7.25 26.25
C GLN A 141 -1.66 8.61 25.55
N LEU A 142 -2.78 9.30 25.33
CA LEU A 142 -2.77 10.63 24.70
C LEU A 142 -2.02 11.66 25.54
N MET A 143 -2.28 11.71 26.84
CA MET A 143 -1.60 12.64 27.74
C MET A 143 -0.10 12.41 27.75
N SER A 144 0.34 11.15 27.84
CA SER A 144 1.76 10.81 27.78
C SER A 144 2.39 11.14 26.43
N TRP A 145 1.65 10.97 25.32
CA TRP A 145 2.13 11.35 24.00
C TRP A 145 2.33 12.86 23.88
N PHE A 146 1.38 13.67 24.35
CA PHE A 146 1.51 15.12 24.36
C PHE A 146 2.71 15.62 25.18
N ASP A 147 3.05 14.91 26.25
CA ASP A 147 4.22 15.23 27.08
C ASP A 147 5.54 14.80 26.43
N ALA A 148 5.57 13.60 25.82
CA ALA A 148 6.77 13.02 25.24
C ALA A 148 7.10 13.55 23.84
N CYS A 149 6.09 14.05 23.09
CA CYS A 149 6.22 14.48 21.68
C CYS A 149 5.81 15.96 21.49
N PRO A 150 6.46 16.90 22.21
CA PRO A 150 6.09 18.32 22.17
C PRO A 150 6.32 18.92 20.75
N TYR A 151 5.34 19.70 20.29
CA TYR A 151 5.46 20.40 19.01
C TYR A 151 6.54 21.51 19.08
N PRO A 152 7.39 21.63 18.08
CA PRO A 152 7.61 20.84 16.88
C PRO A 152 8.85 19.94 16.96
N LEU A 153 9.08 19.25 18.09
CA LEU A 153 10.31 18.51 18.36
C LEU A 153 10.16 17.00 18.16
N GLY A 154 11.25 16.37 17.71
CA GLY A 154 11.39 14.92 17.62
C GLY A 154 10.84 14.29 16.33
N PRO A 155 10.85 12.93 16.27
CA PRO A 155 10.56 12.18 15.06
C PRO A 155 9.10 12.28 14.60
N ASN A 156 8.19 12.60 15.50
CA ASN A 156 6.75 12.70 15.24
C ASN A 156 6.37 13.98 14.46
N TRP A 157 7.30 14.91 14.29
CA TRP A 157 7.14 16.17 13.55
C TRP A 157 8.04 16.26 12.32
N THR A 158 8.49 15.12 11.78
CA THR A 158 9.30 15.04 10.55
C THR A 158 8.45 14.97 9.30
N SER A 159 7.31 14.24 9.35
CA SER A 159 6.43 13.93 8.21
C SER A 159 5.03 14.48 8.41
N SER A 160 4.54 15.25 7.43
CA SER A 160 3.17 15.78 7.43
C SER A 160 2.13 14.67 7.16
N LEU A 161 2.49 13.61 6.43
CA LEU A 161 1.65 12.42 6.28
C LEU A 161 1.32 11.80 7.65
N GLU A 162 2.32 11.62 8.52
CA GLU A 162 2.11 11.05 9.85
C GLU A 162 1.19 11.92 10.72
N ALA A 163 1.29 13.25 10.56
CA ALA A 163 0.35 14.18 11.20
C ALA A 163 -1.07 14.03 10.63
N GLY A 164 -1.21 13.84 9.32
CA GLY A 164 -2.50 13.57 8.66
C GLY A 164 -3.15 12.29 9.15
N LEU A 165 -2.39 11.20 9.27
CA LEU A 165 -2.88 9.91 9.78
C LEU A 165 -3.35 10.03 11.24
N ARG A 166 -2.62 10.78 12.09
CA ARG A 166 -3.09 11.07 13.47
C ARG A 166 -4.41 11.81 13.48
N LEU A 167 -4.58 12.86 12.68
CA LEU A 167 -5.85 13.59 12.60
C LEU A 167 -7.01 12.69 12.17
N ILE A 168 -6.79 11.81 11.20
CA ILE A 168 -7.79 10.83 10.75
C ILE A 168 -8.18 9.91 11.91
N ASN A 169 -7.20 9.26 12.56
CA ASN A 169 -7.47 8.33 13.65
C ASN A 169 -8.05 9.03 14.90
N TRP A 170 -7.59 10.24 15.20
CA TRP A 170 -8.16 11.05 16.29
C TRP A 170 -9.61 11.44 16.02
N SER A 171 -9.99 11.73 14.77
CA SER A 171 -11.37 12.07 14.44
C SER A 171 -12.32 10.90 14.70
N LEU A 172 -11.89 9.68 14.40
CA LEU A 172 -12.66 8.47 14.67
C LEU A 172 -12.77 8.21 16.18
N ALA A 173 -11.64 8.26 16.88
CA ALA A 173 -11.62 8.07 18.34
C ALA A 173 -12.47 9.14 19.04
N TRP A 174 -12.36 10.41 18.65
CA TRP A 174 -13.15 11.53 19.18
C TRP A 174 -14.65 11.28 19.06
N GLN A 175 -15.11 10.87 17.88
CA GLN A 175 -16.53 10.59 17.64
C GLN A 175 -17.04 9.39 18.45
N LEU A 176 -16.24 8.32 18.53
CA LEU A 176 -16.61 7.09 19.25
C LEU A 176 -16.76 7.30 20.77
N ILE A 177 -15.98 8.21 21.37
CA ILE A 177 -16.11 8.54 22.81
C ILE A 177 -17.23 9.57 23.11
N GLY A 178 -17.85 10.16 22.06
CA GLY A 178 -18.96 11.11 22.24
C GLY A 178 -18.65 12.57 21.90
N GLY A 179 -17.55 12.86 21.19
CA GLY A 179 -17.19 14.19 20.75
C GLY A 179 -16.83 15.15 21.88
N VAL A 180 -17.11 16.44 21.70
CA VAL A 180 -16.82 17.46 22.73
C VAL A 180 -17.63 17.26 24.03
N HIS A 181 -18.74 16.51 23.95
CA HIS A 181 -19.63 16.22 25.06
C HIS A 181 -19.37 14.85 25.71
N ALA A 182 -18.23 14.21 25.40
CA ALA A 182 -17.87 12.92 25.99
C ALA A 182 -17.92 12.99 27.53
N ILE A 183 -18.57 12.00 28.14
CA ILE A 183 -18.70 11.90 29.61
C ILE A 183 -17.32 11.92 30.28
N GLY A 184 -16.33 11.33 29.63
CA GLY A 184 -14.95 11.31 30.11
C GLY A 184 -14.27 12.70 30.19
N PHE A 185 -14.91 13.76 29.70
CA PHE A 185 -14.42 15.15 29.82
C PHE A 185 -15.06 15.94 30.97
N ALA A 186 -15.91 15.31 31.78
CA ALA A 186 -16.69 16.00 32.80
C ALA A 186 -15.87 16.39 34.07
N ASP A 187 -14.77 15.70 34.35
CA ASP A 187 -13.89 16.00 35.44
C ASP A 187 -12.68 16.86 35.04
N GLU A 188 -11.89 17.32 36.01
CA GLU A 188 -10.72 18.18 35.77
C GLU A 188 -9.65 17.49 34.89
N CYS A 189 -9.45 16.18 35.03
CA CYS A 189 -8.50 15.41 34.23
C CYS A 189 -8.99 15.31 32.77
N GLY A 190 -10.26 15.04 32.57
CA GLY A 190 -10.88 14.98 31.26
C GLY A 190 -10.92 16.32 30.55
N GLU A 191 -11.23 17.41 31.27
CA GLU A 191 -11.17 18.77 30.71
C GLU A 191 -9.76 19.14 30.26
N ARG A 192 -8.73 18.76 31.04
CA ARG A 192 -7.33 18.94 30.67
C ARG A 192 -6.97 18.14 29.41
N LEU A 193 -7.45 16.88 29.29
CA LEU A 193 -7.28 16.06 28.09
C LEU A 193 -7.94 16.74 26.90
N ARG A 194 -9.21 17.16 27.01
CA ARG A 194 -9.96 17.83 25.94
C ARG A 194 -9.22 19.05 25.40
N ARG A 195 -8.76 19.93 26.30
CA ARG A 195 -8.01 21.14 25.93
C ARG A 195 -6.71 20.81 25.20
N ARG A 196 -5.90 19.88 25.72
CA ARG A 196 -4.63 19.48 25.07
C ARG A 196 -4.85 18.78 23.75
N TRP A 197 -5.90 17.99 23.63
CA TRP A 197 -6.24 17.32 22.37
C TRP A 197 -6.61 18.35 21.31
N LEU A 198 -7.49 19.28 21.61
CA LEU A 198 -7.86 20.37 20.68
C LEU A 198 -6.65 21.24 20.31
N GLU A 199 -5.80 21.62 21.26
CA GLU A 199 -4.54 22.31 20.97
C GLU A 199 -3.68 21.50 19.99
N SER A 200 -3.55 20.21 20.20
CA SER A 200 -2.74 19.34 19.35
C SER A 200 -3.35 19.18 17.95
N VAL A 201 -4.68 19.09 17.83
CA VAL A 201 -5.39 19.09 16.54
C VAL A 201 -5.04 20.35 15.72
N TYR A 202 -5.13 21.52 16.33
CA TYR A 202 -4.78 22.79 15.66
C TYR A 202 -3.33 22.79 15.18
N ARG A 203 -2.38 22.38 16.04
CA ARG A 203 -0.96 22.29 15.69
C ARG A 203 -0.68 21.31 14.55
N HIS A 204 -1.36 20.17 14.50
CA HIS A 204 -1.24 19.20 13.42
C HIS A 204 -1.73 19.75 12.09
N ALA A 205 -2.91 20.38 12.09
CA ALA A 205 -3.48 20.96 10.88
C ALA A 205 -2.59 22.10 10.33
N GLU A 206 -2.10 23.01 11.19
CA GLU A 206 -1.19 24.09 10.79
C GLU A 206 0.18 23.55 10.34
N PHE A 207 0.70 22.51 11.00
CA PHE A 207 1.92 21.84 10.55
C PHE A 207 1.76 21.26 9.15
N ILE A 208 0.68 20.55 8.86
CA ILE A 208 0.39 20.03 7.51
C ILE A 208 0.29 21.17 6.52
N ARG A 209 -0.50 22.22 6.83
CA ARG A 209 -0.70 23.39 5.96
C ARG A 209 0.64 24.05 5.59
N GLY A 210 1.55 24.17 6.54
CA GLY A 210 2.90 24.73 6.34
C GLY A 210 3.89 23.82 5.63
N HIS A 211 3.64 22.49 5.55
CA HIS A 211 4.64 21.50 5.13
C HIS A 211 4.10 20.47 4.12
N LEU A 212 3.23 20.89 3.21
CA LEU A 212 2.68 20.01 2.17
C LEU A 212 3.78 19.41 1.27
N SER A 213 3.62 18.15 0.92
CA SER A 213 4.49 17.39 -0.01
C SER A 213 4.09 17.73 -1.45
N LEU A 214 4.67 18.80 -2.00
CA LEU A 214 4.37 19.29 -3.34
C LEU A 214 5.39 18.83 -4.40
N TYR A 215 5.06 19.01 -5.68
CA TYR A 215 5.88 18.68 -6.86
C TYR A 215 6.25 17.18 -6.90
N SER A 216 7.51 16.85 -7.09
CA SER A 216 7.99 15.45 -7.18
C SER A 216 7.77 14.64 -5.89
N SER A 217 7.37 15.27 -4.79
CA SER A 217 6.96 14.61 -3.54
C SER A 217 5.45 14.45 -3.42
N ALA A 218 4.67 14.86 -4.44
CA ALA A 218 3.21 14.84 -4.43
C ALA A 218 2.65 13.45 -4.78
N ASN A 219 3.00 12.46 -3.98
CA ASN A 219 2.50 11.08 -4.04
C ASN A 219 1.44 10.82 -2.95
N ASN A 220 1.31 9.59 -2.44
CA ASN A 220 0.41 9.25 -1.34
C ASN A 220 0.59 10.16 -0.10
N HIS A 221 1.79 10.72 0.12
CA HIS A 221 2.04 11.67 1.21
C HIS A 221 1.11 12.89 1.11
N LEU A 222 1.07 13.54 -0.06
CA LEU A 222 0.18 14.68 -0.26
C LEU A 222 -1.30 14.30 -0.14
N LEU A 223 -1.66 13.11 -0.57
CA LEU A 223 -3.04 12.61 -0.44
C LEU A 223 -3.44 12.43 1.03
N GLY A 224 -2.54 11.86 1.85
CA GLY A 224 -2.77 11.71 3.29
C GLY A 224 -2.78 13.03 4.06
N GLU A 225 -1.92 13.97 3.66
CA GLU A 225 -1.90 15.34 4.17
C GLU A 225 -3.24 16.06 3.86
N ALA A 226 -3.73 15.94 2.64
CA ALA A 226 -5.00 16.50 2.20
C ALA A 226 -6.20 15.87 2.93
N ALA A 227 -6.19 14.54 3.10
CA ALA A 227 -7.22 13.81 3.83
C ALA A 227 -7.26 14.24 5.31
N GLY A 228 -6.09 14.35 5.96
CA GLY A 228 -5.99 14.83 7.33
C GLY A 228 -6.53 16.25 7.51
N LEU A 229 -6.15 17.18 6.61
CA LEU A 229 -6.69 18.55 6.65
C LEU A 229 -8.20 18.62 6.42
N PHE A 230 -8.70 17.88 5.43
CA PHE A 230 -10.13 17.86 5.11
C PHE A 230 -10.94 17.34 6.30
N ILE A 231 -10.51 16.20 6.86
CA ILE A 231 -11.17 15.58 8.02
C ILE A 231 -11.08 16.50 9.24
N ALA A 232 -9.92 17.12 9.51
CA ALA A 232 -9.78 18.05 10.64
C ALA A 232 -10.74 19.24 10.51
N GLY A 233 -10.88 19.80 9.30
CA GLY A 233 -11.79 20.91 9.04
C GLY A 233 -13.28 20.57 9.18
N ILE A 234 -13.65 19.27 9.05
CA ILE A 234 -15.02 18.80 9.32
C ILE A 234 -15.18 18.40 10.80
N ALA A 235 -14.25 17.60 11.34
CA ALA A 235 -14.37 17.02 12.67
C ALA A 235 -14.31 18.07 13.80
N TRP A 236 -13.55 19.14 13.59
CA TRP A 236 -13.33 20.19 14.58
C TRP A 236 -13.56 21.59 13.98
N PRO A 237 -14.82 21.99 13.75
CA PRO A 237 -15.16 23.31 13.16
C PRO A 237 -15.05 24.44 14.21
N HIS A 238 -14.04 24.37 15.08
CA HIS A 238 -13.93 25.21 16.27
C HIS A 238 -13.05 26.45 16.07
N TRP A 239 -12.38 26.56 14.92
CA TRP A 239 -11.53 27.70 14.58
C TRP A 239 -11.92 28.27 13.22
N ARG A 240 -11.59 29.54 13.00
CA ARG A 240 -11.75 30.17 11.68
C ARG A 240 -10.98 29.37 10.61
N GLU A 241 -9.80 28.89 10.94
CA GLU A 241 -8.88 28.15 10.09
C GLU A 241 -9.45 26.77 9.70
N SER A 242 -10.37 26.21 10.47
CA SER A 242 -11.00 24.91 10.17
C SER A 242 -11.66 24.90 8.79
N ARG A 243 -12.30 26.02 8.40
CA ARG A 243 -12.86 26.19 7.05
C ARG A 243 -11.78 26.22 5.98
N GLU A 244 -10.65 26.86 6.25
CA GLU A 244 -9.51 26.92 5.32
C GLU A 244 -8.88 25.55 5.13
N TRP A 245 -8.70 24.79 6.22
CA TRP A 245 -8.21 23.40 6.16
C TRP A 245 -9.11 22.53 5.29
N ARG A 246 -10.43 22.59 5.52
CA ARG A 246 -11.40 21.83 4.72
C ARG A 246 -11.32 22.18 3.24
N ILE A 247 -11.36 23.47 2.88
CA ILE A 247 -11.30 23.91 1.49
C ILE A 247 -9.98 23.49 0.84
N ARG A 248 -8.86 23.67 1.54
CA ARG A 248 -7.55 23.29 1.01
C ARG A 248 -7.42 21.78 0.85
N GLY A 249 -7.87 21.01 1.83
CA GLY A 249 -7.92 19.55 1.77
C GLY A 249 -8.76 19.06 0.59
N GLU A 250 -9.97 19.61 0.41
CA GLU A 250 -10.86 19.29 -0.72
C GLU A 250 -10.21 19.55 -2.08
N GLN A 251 -9.57 20.70 -2.26
CA GLN A 251 -8.87 21.04 -3.50
C GLN A 251 -7.79 20.04 -3.83
N LEU A 252 -6.94 19.68 -2.84
CA LEU A 252 -5.85 18.73 -3.01
C LEU A 252 -6.37 17.31 -3.26
N LEU A 253 -7.41 16.86 -2.55
CA LEU A 253 -8.04 15.56 -2.78
C LEU A 253 -8.61 15.46 -4.20
N ARG A 254 -9.30 16.48 -4.67
CA ARG A 254 -9.87 16.54 -6.02
C ARG A 254 -8.79 16.44 -7.09
N GLU A 255 -7.73 17.23 -6.96
CA GLU A 255 -6.65 17.30 -7.93
C GLU A 255 -5.80 16.01 -7.89
N HIS A 256 -5.24 15.69 -6.73
CA HIS A 256 -4.28 14.60 -6.61
C HIS A 256 -4.92 13.21 -6.55
N GLY A 257 -6.17 13.09 -6.11
CA GLY A 257 -6.92 11.84 -6.22
C GLY A 257 -7.12 11.40 -7.68
N LEU A 258 -7.29 12.35 -8.60
CA LEU A 258 -7.36 12.05 -10.04
C LEU A 258 -5.98 11.92 -10.69
N LEU A 259 -4.99 12.73 -10.30
CA LEU A 259 -3.65 12.68 -10.88
C LEU A 259 -2.87 11.42 -10.49
N GLN A 260 -3.01 10.98 -9.24
CA GLN A 260 -2.27 9.82 -8.71
C GLN A 260 -2.90 8.46 -9.05
N ASN A 261 -4.13 8.46 -9.55
CA ASN A 261 -4.82 7.24 -9.99
C ASN A 261 -5.17 7.39 -11.48
N ALA A 262 -4.77 6.44 -12.28
CA ALA A 262 -5.00 6.42 -13.73
C ALA A 262 -6.50 6.33 -14.07
N ALA A 263 -6.92 6.70 -15.29
CA ALA A 263 -8.34 6.71 -15.65
C ALA A 263 -8.98 5.31 -15.61
N ASP A 264 -8.18 4.27 -15.66
CA ASP A 264 -8.59 2.87 -15.49
C ASP A 264 -8.60 2.39 -14.03
N GLY A 265 -8.23 3.26 -13.07
CA GLY A 265 -8.28 2.99 -11.64
C GLY A 265 -6.97 2.50 -11.02
N VAL A 266 -5.93 2.24 -11.81
CA VAL A 266 -4.62 1.83 -11.28
C VAL A 266 -3.94 3.01 -10.58
N ASN A 267 -3.45 2.80 -9.36
CA ASN A 267 -2.61 3.78 -8.67
C ASN A 267 -1.27 3.91 -9.39
N ARG A 268 -0.89 5.14 -9.74
CA ARG A 268 0.31 5.41 -10.55
C ARG A 268 1.62 5.16 -9.82
N GLU A 269 1.61 4.92 -8.52
CA GLU A 269 2.81 4.50 -7.78
C GLU A 269 3.23 3.06 -8.12
N GLN A 270 2.40 2.33 -8.90
CA GLN A 270 2.69 0.99 -9.40
C GLN A 270 2.98 -0.01 -8.28
N ALA A 271 2.20 0.08 -7.21
CA ALA A 271 2.32 -0.79 -6.04
C ALA A 271 0.94 -1.15 -5.50
N VAL A 272 0.63 -2.46 -5.45
CA VAL A 272 -0.69 -2.96 -5.03
C VAL A 272 -1.02 -2.59 -3.59
N SER A 273 -0.04 -2.54 -2.71
CA SER A 273 -0.23 -2.09 -1.32
C SER A 273 -0.63 -0.61 -1.26
N TYR A 274 -0.06 0.24 -2.11
CA TYR A 274 -0.39 1.67 -2.17
C TYR A 274 -1.74 1.94 -2.85
N GLN A 275 -2.23 1.04 -3.70
CA GLN A 275 -3.62 1.07 -4.19
C GLN A 275 -4.61 1.08 -3.03
N GLN A 276 -4.43 0.16 -2.07
CA GLN A 276 -5.26 0.06 -0.85
C GLN A 276 -5.11 1.30 0.04
N PHE A 277 -3.87 1.73 0.29
CA PHE A 277 -3.59 2.86 1.15
C PHE A 277 -4.20 4.16 0.60
N SER A 278 -4.02 4.42 -0.69
CA SER A 278 -4.61 5.59 -1.37
C SER A 278 -6.13 5.53 -1.41
N PHE A 279 -6.73 4.35 -1.56
CA PHE A 279 -8.18 4.20 -1.51
C PHE A 279 -8.75 4.59 -0.15
N ASP A 280 -8.16 4.13 0.95
CA ASP A 280 -8.60 4.49 2.31
C ASP A 280 -8.44 6.01 2.58
N LEU A 281 -7.38 6.63 2.05
CA LEU A 281 -7.17 8.09 2.13
C LEU A 281 -8.21 8.91 1.35
N LEU A 282 -8.90 8.32 0.39
CA LEU A 282 -10.02 8.93 -0.32
C LEU A 282 -11.37 8.57 0.31
N LEU A 283 -11.52 7.34 0.78
CA LEU A 283 -12.75 6.81 1.37
C LEU A 283 -13.16 7.58 2.64
N LEU A 284 -12.23 7.77 3.56
CA LEU A 284 -12.55 8.40 4.86
C LEU A 284 -12.99 9.85 4.72
N PRO A 285 -12.33 10.72 3.91
CA PRO A 285 -12.86 12.03 3.57
C PRO A 285 -14.25 12.00 2.90
N TRP A 286 -14.48 11.06 1.99
CA TRP A 286 -15.79 10.91 1.37
C TRP A 286 -16.88 10.58 2.39
N LEU A 287 -16.64 9.64 3.30
CA LEU A 287 -17.61 9.31 4.36
C LEU A 287 -17.87 10.49 5.30
N ALA A 288 -16.82 11.25 5.66
CA ALA A 288 -16.96 12.47 6.44
C ALA A 288 -17.78 13.54 5.71
N ALA A 289 -17.52 13.74 4.42
CA ALA A 289 -18.27 14.67 3.56
C ALA A 289 -19.75 14.28 3.47
N ARG A 290 -20.01 13.00 3.16
CA ARG A 290 -21.37 12.43 3.03
C ARG A 290 -22.21 12.59 4.30
N ALA A 291 -21.61 12.39 5.47
CA ALA A 291 -22.30 12.52 6.76
C ALA A 291 -22.64 13.98 7.11
N ASN A 292 -21.92 14.93 6.53
CA ASN A 292 -22.03 16.35 6.86
C ASN A 292 -22.51 17.23 5.69
N ASP A 293 -23.17 16.62 4.70
CA ASP A 293 -23.74 17.31 3.53
C ASP A 293 -22.74 18.18 2.78
N VAL A 294 -21.45 17.74 2.77
CA VAL A 294 -20.39 18.38 1.98
C VAL A 294 -20.30 17.65 0.64
N GLU A 295 -20.36 18.40 -0.44
CA GLU A 295 -20.23 17.82 -1.79
C GLU A 295 -18.85 17.17 -1.98
N PHE A 296 -18.83 15.95 -2.54
CA PHE A 296 -17.61 15.27 -2.91
C PHE A 296 -17.55 15.05 -4.42
N PRO A 297 -16.41 15.28 -5.10
CA PRO A 297 -16.37 15.32 -6.56
C PRO A 297 -16.78 13.99 -7.22
N GLN A 298 -17.82 14.03 -8.05
CA GLN A 298 -18.35 12.83 -8.73
C GLN A 298 -17.29 12.11 -9.58
N ALA A 299 -16.40 12.87 -10.25
CA ALA A 299 -15.30 12.29 -11.02
C ALA A 299 -14.34 11.48 -10.16
N LEU A 300 -14.16 11.89 -8.88
CA LEU A 300 -13.31 11.15 -7.95
C LEU A 300 -14.00 9.88 -7.45
N LEU A 301 -15.32 9.93 -7.21
CA LEU A 301 -16.10 8.73 -6.86
C LEU A 301 -16.05 7.67 -7.96
N ALA A 302 -16.24 8.09 -9.21
CA ALA A 302 -16.10 7.20 -10.38
C ALA A 302 -14.68 6.63 -10.50
N ARG A 303 -13.64 7.40 -10.12
CA ARG A 303 -12.26 6.90 -10.08
C ARG A 303 -12.06 5.87 -8.97
N MET A 304 -12.63 6.11 -7.79
CA MET A 304 -12.57 5.19 -6.65
C MET A 304 -13.25 3.84 -6.98
N GLU A 305 -14.38 3.85 -7.67
CA GLU A 305 -15.02 2.62 -8.14
C GLU A 305 -14.08 1.82 -9.05
N LYS A 306 -13.41 2.49 -10.01
CA LYS A 306 -12.42 1.84 -10.89
C LYS A 306 -11.18 1.34 -10.14
N MET A 307 -10.77 2.01 -9.05
CA MET A 307 -9.68 1.52 -8.21
C MET A 307 -10.01 0.16 -7.60
N LEU A 308 -11.25 -0.04 -7.19
CA LEU A 308 -11.72 -1.35 -6.69
C LEU A 308 -11.92 -2.36 -7.82
N GLU A 309 -12.35 -1.93 -9.00
CA GLU A 309 -12.42 -2.80 -10.18
C GLU A 309 -11.04 -3.39 -10.53
N PHE A 310 -9.98 -2.59 -10.45
CA PHE A 310 -8.61 -3.09 -10.62
C PHE A 310 -8.25 -4.14 -9.58
N LEU A 311 -8.46 -3.86 -8.27
CA LEU A 311 -8.20 -4.83 -7.20
C LEU A 311 -8.99 -6.14 -7.39
N ALA A 312 -10.28 -6.05 -7.73
CA ALA A 312 -11.12 -7.21 -7.98
C ALA A 312 -10.62 -8.04 -9.18
N SER A 313 -10.12 -7.35 -10.21
CA SER A 313 -9.66 -8.00 -11.44
C SER A 313 -8.33 -8.74 -11.27
N ILE A 314 -7.39 -8.23 -10.46
CA ILE A 314 -6.10 -8.89 -10.22
C ILE A 314 -6.15 -9.92 -9.08
N MET A 315 -7.19 -9.92 -8.25
CA MET A 315 -7.41 -10.91 -7.18
C MET A 315 -7.84 -12.24 -7.79
N ASP A 316 -7.13 -13.32 -7.48
CA ASP A 316 -7.48 -14.68 -7.93
C ASP A 316 -8.67 -15.28 -7.16
N ALA A 317 -9.12 -16.48 -7.56
CA ALA A 317 -10.23 -17.18 -6.91
C ALA A 317 -9.90 -17.55 -5.44
N GLY A 318 -8.62 -17.74 -5.09
CA GLY A 318 -8.16 -17.95 -3.72
C GLY A 318 -8.16 -16.69 -2.85
N GLY A 319 -8.26 -15.51 -3.49
CA GLY A 319 -8.19 -14.19 -2.83
C GLY A 319 -6.79 -13.62 -2.70
N HIS A 320 -5.81 -14.18 -3.42
CA HIS A 320 -4.46 -13.64 -3.47
C HIS A 320 -4.36 -12.48 -4.47
N LEU A 321 -3.47 -11.55 -4.18
CA LEU A 321 -3.12 -10.46 -5.09
C LEU A 321 -1.62 -10.52 -5.41
N PRO A 322 -1.20 -10.16 -6.63
CA PRO A 322 0.20 -9.96 -6.93
C PRO A 322 0.82 -8.90 -6.01
N MET A 323 2.07 -9.12 -5.59
CA MET A 323 2.78 -8.18 -4.71
C MET A 323 3.65 -7.20 -5.51
N PHE A 324 3.16 -6.72 -6.67
CA PHE A 324 3.87 -5.75 -7.48
C PHE A 324 4.17 -4.47 -6.70
N GLY A 325 5.40 -3.97 -6.88
CA GLY A 325 5.88 -2.77 -6.23
C GLY A 325 6.03 -2.89 -4.71
N ASP A 326 6.22 -1.76 -4.09
CA ASP A 326 6.47 -1.70 -2.64
C ASP A 326 5.25 -2.07 -1.79
N ALA A 327 5.52 -2.74 -0.68
CA ALA A 327 4.57 -3.00 0.39
C ALA A 327 5.23 -2.76 1.76
N ASP A 328 4.53 -2.06 2.65
CA ASP A 328 5.00 -1.74 4.00
C ASP A 328 4.00 -2.07 5.11
N ASP A 329 2.94 -2.79 4.76
CA ASP A 329 1.83 -3.21 5.64
C ASP A 329 1.12 -2.07 6.39
N ALA A 330 1.40 -0.83 6.02
CA ALA A 330 0.78 0.33 6.64
C ALA A 330 -0.74 0.35 6.41
N LEU A 331 -1.46 0.73 7.47
CA LEU A 331 -2.89 0.98 7.44
C LEU A 331 -3.17 2.46 7.72
N VAL A 332 -4.19 3.01 7.06
CA VAL A 332 -4.69 4.35 7.40
C VAL A 332 -5.48 4.28 8.71
N VAL A 333 -6.30 3.24 8.87
CA VAL A 333 -7.11 2.98 10.07
C VAL A 333 -7.16 1.48 10.37
N ARG A 334 -7.34 1.14 11.64
CA ARG A 334 -7.59 -0.23 12.11
C ARG A 334 -8.94 -0.28 12.82
N LEU A 335 -9.95 -0.80 12.12
CA LEU A 335 -11.33 -0.86 12.63
C LEU A 335 -11.83 -2.28 12.86
N SER A 336 -11.14 -3.30 12.36
CA SER A 336 -11.48 -4.71 12.58
C SER A 336 -10.49 -5.37 13.52
N GLN A 337 -11.02 -6.19 14.43
CA GLN A 337 -10.25 -7.11 15.29
C GLN A 337 -10.50 -8.57 14.90
N GLU A 338 -11.13 -8.82 13.75
CA GLU A 338 -11.42 -10.16 13.24
C GLU A 338 -10.15 -10.95 12.96
N THR A 339 -10.12 -12.21 13.37
CA THR A 339 -9.05 -13.14 12.97
C THR A 339 -9.14 -13.39 11.46
N GLY A 340 -8.01 -13.25 10.76
CA GLY A 340 -7.96 -13.44 9.30
C GLY A 340 -8.49 -12.25 8.48
N PHE A 341 -8.64 -11.07 9.11
CA PHE A 341 -9.01 -9.84 8.40
C PHE A 341 -8.10 -9.60 7.18
N CYS A 342 -8.71 -9.48 6.00
CA CYS A 342 -8.03 -9.16 4.75
C CYS A 342 -8.38 -7.74 4.31
N ARG A 343 -7.41 -6.83 4.34
CA ARG A 343 -7.59 -5.41 3.98
C ARG A 343 -8.18 -5.22 2.57
N TYR A 344 -7.82 -6.07 1.61
CA TYR A 344 -8.29 -5.96 0.23
C TYR A 344 -9.73 -6.45 0.06
N ARG A 345 -10.08 -7.58 0.66
CA ARG A 345 -11.47 -8.07 0.69
C ARG A 345 -12.39 -7.08 1.41
N SER A 346 -11.91 -6.46 2.48
CA SER A 346 -12.63 -5.40 3.21
C SER A 346 -12.94 -4.19 2.33
N LEU A 347 -11.99 -3.75 1.49
CA LEU A 347 -12.25 -2.66 0.54
C LEU A 347 -13.32 -3.05 -0.48
N LEU A 348 -13.28 -4.28 -0.98
CA LEU A 348 -14.28 -4.78 -1.91
C LEU A 348 -15.65 -4.93 -1.24
N ALA A 349 -15.72 -5.34 0.04
CA ALA A 349 -16.96 -5.37 0.81
C ALA A 349 -17.55 -3.96 0.99
N THR A 350 -16.70 -2.99 1.37
CA THR A 350 -17.11 -1.58 1.47
C THR A 350 -17.58 -1.03 0.12
N GLY A 351 -16.84 -1.31 -0.94
CA GLY A 351 -17.17 -0.89 -2.30
C GLY A 351 -18.44 -1.55 -2.84
N ALA A 352 -18.70 -2.81 -2.50
CA ALA A 352 -19.92 -3.52 -2.87
C ALA A 352 -21.15 -2.76 -2.36
N VAL A 353 -21.12 -2.28 -1.12
CA VAL A 353 -22.22 -1.50 -0.52
C VAL A 353 -22.30 -0.09 -1.12
N LEU A 354 -21.16 0.61 -1.25
CA LEU A 354 -21.15 2.02 -1.66
C LEU A 354 -21.46 2.24 -3.13
N PHE A 355 -21.07 1.29 -4.00
CA PHE A 355 -21.26 1.35 -5.45
C PHE A 355 -22.29 0.36 -5.98
N GLU A 356 -22.99 -0.37 -5.09
CA GLU A 356 -24.00 -1.37 -5.43
C GLU A 356 -23.49 -2.45 -6.40
N ARG A 357 -22.24 -2.92 -6.17
CA ARG A 357 -21.50 -3.83 -7.04
C ARG A 357 -21.55 -5.28 -6.52
N ALA A 358 -22.33 -6.14 -7.19
CA ALA A 358 -22.44 -7.55 -6.87
C ALA A 358 -21.16 -8.37 -7.14
N ASP A 359 -20.37 -7.99 -8.13
CA ASP A 359 -19.05 -8.58 -8.42
C ASP A 359 -18.02 -8.27 -7.32
N PHE A 360 -18.04 -7.07 -6.72
CA PHE A 360 -17.23 -6.76 -5.54
C PHE A 360 -17.63 -7.60 -4.33
N LYS A 361 -18.96 -7.80 -4.12
CA LYS A 361 -19.48 -8.71 -3.09
C LYS A 361 -18.96 -10.14 -3.28
N ALA A 362 -18.98 -10.65 -4.51
CA ALA A 362 -18.50 -12.00 -4.82
C ALA A 362 -17.01 -12.15 -4.44
N LYS A 363 -16.16 -11.18 -4.77
CA LYS A 363 -14.74 -11.15 -4.39
C LYS A 363 -14.51 -10.96 -2.89
N ALA A 364 -15.30 -10.13 -2.25
CA ALA A 364 -15.21 -9.90 -0.80
C ALA A 364 -15.56 -11.17 0.00
N GLY A 365 -16.56 -11.92 -0.46
CA GLY A 365 -17.11 -13.10 0.22
C GLY A 365 -18.07 -12.74 1.34
N ALA A 366 -17.63 -11.98 2.33
CA ALA A 366 -18.40 -11.59 3.50
C ALA A 366 -18.23 -10.09 3.82
N LEU A 367 -19.17 -9.56 4.58
CA LEU A 367 -19.06 -8.24 5.18
C LEU A 367 -18.18 -8.34 6.44
N ASP A 368 -17.19 -7.46 6.55
CA ASP A 368 -16.25 -7.40 7.66
C ASP A 368 -16.56 -6.25 8.64
N ASP A 369 -15.94 -6.29 9.81
CA ASP A 369 -16.17 -5.30 10.87
C ASP A 369 -15.76 -3.89 10.46
N LYS A 370 -14.67 -3.70 9.70
CA LYS A 370 -14.30 -2.35 9.23
C LYS A 370 -15.42 -1.73 8.42
N THR A 371 -16.01 -2.50 7.52
CA THR A 371 -17.15 -2.07 6.71
C THR A 371 -18.37 -1.75 7.57
N ARG A 372 -18.67 -2.59 8.58
CA ARG A 372 -19.78 -2.36 9.54
C ARG A 372 -19.59 -1.06 10.31
N TRP A 373 -18.39 -0.80 10.86
CA TRP A 373 -18.09 0.45 11.58
C TRP A 373 -18.23 1.69 10.70
N LEU A 374 -17.80 1.62 9.44
CA LEU A 374 -17.83 2.77 8.53
C LEU A 374 -19.22 3.04 7.94
N LEU A 375 -20.02 2.00 7.66
CA LEU A 375 -21.28 2.16 6.94
C LEU A 375 -22.53 1.95 7.84
N GLY A 376 -22.34 1.45 9.06
CA GLY A 376 -23.40 1.33 10.06
C GLY A 376 -24.46 0.25 9.76
N SER A 377 -25.64 0.39 10.38
CA SER A 377 -26.70 -0.63 10.40
C SER A 377 -27.33 -0.97 9.04
N GLY A 378 -27.15 -0.10 8.04
CA GLY A 378 -27.67 -0.35 6.69
C GLY A 378 -26.81 -1.29 5.85
N ALA A 379 -25.53 -1.38 6.16
CA ALA A 379 -24.53 -2.09 5.34
C ALA A 379 -24.85 -3.56 5.14
N GLU A 380 -25.24 -4.26 6.20
CA GLU A 380 -25.53 -5.70 6.17
C GLU A 380 -26.74 -6.02 5.28
N ARG A 381 -27.80 -5.21 5.39
CA ARG A 381 -28.98 -5.36 4.53
C ARG A 381 -28.66 -5.05 3.07
N GLN A 382 -27.93 -3.94 2.80
CA GLN A 382 -27.54 -3.57 1.44
C GLN A 382 -26.64 -4.64 0.82
N PHE A 383 -25.63 -5.09 1.55
CA PHE A 383 -24.74 -6.17 1.11
C PHE A 383 -25.51 -7.47 0.86
N GLY A 384 -26.45 -7.83 1.76
CA GLY A 384 -27.33 -9.00 1.62
C GLY A 384 -28.18 -8.97 0.34
N GLN A 385 -28.70 -7.80 -0.01
CA GLN A 385 -29.56 -7.59 -1.18
C GLN A 385 -28.84 -7.68 -2.54
N LEU A 386 -27.51 -7.51 -2.57
CA LEU A 386 -26.74 -7.68 -3.80
C LEU A 386 -26.76 -9.15 -4.23
N ASP A 387 -27.28 -9.43 -5.41
CA ASP A 387 -27.36 -10.78 -5.98
C ASP A 387 -26.05 -11.15 -6.70
N ALA A 388 -25.12 -11.71 -5.96
CA ALA A 388 -23.80 -12.11 -6.49
C ALA A 388 -23.89 -13.26 -7.52
N CYS A 389 -24.99 -14.02 -7.58
CA CYS A 389 -25.17 -15.13 -8.53
C CYS A 389 -25.53 -14.67 -9.95
N ARG A 390 -26.12 -13.49 -10.11
CA ARG A 390 -26.63 -13.02 -11.40
C ARG A 390 -25.64 -12.20 -12.22
N THR A 391 -24.54 -11.78 -11.63
CA THR A 391 -23.65 -10.81 -12.27
C THR A 391 -22.19 -11.25 -12.18
N LEU A 392 -21.85 -12.36 -12.83
CA LEU A 392 -20.50 -12.52 -13.33
C LEU A 392 -20.33 -11.48 -14.44
N LEU A 393 -20.16 -10.21 -14.06
CA LEU A 393 -19.74 -9.20 -15.01
C LEU A 393 -18.40 -9.66 -15.59
N PRO A 394 -18.19 -9.48 -16.91
CA PRO A 394 -16.90 -9.84 -17.48
C PRO A 394 -15.82 -9.08 -16.74
N ILE A 395 -14.91 -9.82 -16.09
CA ILE A 395 -13.75 -9.26 -15.41
C ILE A 395 -13.01 -8.39 -16.42
N ARG A 396 -12.74 -7.15 -16.03
CA ARG A 396 -11.90 -6.28 -16.83
C ARG A 396 -10.49 -6.86 -16.88
N ARG A 397 -9.89 -6.92 -18.07
CA ARG A 397 -8.63 -7.61 -18.30
C ARG A 397 -7.52 -6.71 -18.86
N ASP A 398 -7.83 -5.48 -19.26
CA ASP A 398 -6.86 -4.52 -19.76
C ASP A 398 -6.95 -3.18 -19.03
N PHE A 399 -5.89 -2.84 -18.34
CA PHE A 399 -5.69 -1.57 -17.63
C PHE A 399 -4.57 -0.82 -18.35
N ARG A 400 -4.90 -0.25 -19.50
CA ARG A 400 -3.90 0.28 -20.47
C ARG A 400 -3.11 1.45 -19.94
N GLU A 401 -3.73 2.32 -19.13
CA GLU A 401 -3.04 3.47 -18.55
C GLU A 401 -2.17 3.07 -17.37
N GLY A 402 -2.62 2.09 -16.58
CA GLY A 402 -1.84 1.47 -15.52
C GLY A 402 -0.80 0.49 -16.01
N GLY A 403 -1.02 -0.11 -17.19
CA GLY A 403 -0.13 -1.05 -17.84
C GLY A 403 -0.28 -2.51 -17.40
N TYR A 404 -1.38 -2.88 -16.74
CA TYR A 404 -1.63 -4.25 -16.31
C TYR A 404 -2.58 -4.99 -17.24
N TYR A 405 -2.23 -6.25 -17.54
CA TYR A 405 -2.99 -7.11 -18.44
C TYR A 405 -3.22 -8.48 -17.80
N ILE A 406 -4.45 -9.00 -17.91
CA ILE A 406 -4.86 -10.25 -17.28
C ILE A 406 -5.21 -11.27 -18.34
N LEU A 407 -4.37 -12.30 -18.49
CA LEU A 407 -4.62 -13.44 -19.34
C LEU A 407 -5.20 -14.57 -18.49
N GLY A 408 -6.21 -15.25 -18.99
CA GLY A 408 -6.81 -16.34 -18.20
C GLY A 408 -8.14 -16.84 -18.72
N CYS A 409 -8.63 -17.86 -18.03
CA CYS A 409 -9.95 -18.48 -18.26
C CYS A 409 -10.48 -19.06 -16.94
N GLY A 410 -11.75 -19.48 -16.94
CA GLY A 410 -12.38 -20.09 -15.78
C GLY A 410 -12.45 -19.16 -14.56
N PHE A 411 -12.45 -17.84 -14.75
CA PHE A 411 -12.38 -16.87 -13.68
C PHE A 411 -13.44 -17.13 -12.60
N GLU A 412 -13.04 -16.99 -11.33
CA GLU A 412 -13.86 -17.18 -10.12
C GLU A 412 -14.32 -18.63 -9.90
N THR A 413 -13.68 -19.60 -10.55
CA THR A 413 -13.94 -21.03 -10.34
C THR A 413 -12.67 -21.76 -9.90
N ASP A 414 -12.80 -23.01 -9.50
CA ASP A 414 -11.68 -23.93 -9.22
C ASP A 414 -10.84 -24.30 -10.45
N GLU A 415 -11.34 -23.98 -11.65
CA GLU A 415 -10.63 -24.12 -12.92
C GLU A 415 -9.92 -22.82 -13.36
N GLU A 416 -9.91 -21.80 -12.53
CA GLU A 416 -9.33 -20.51 -12.87
C GLU A 416 -7.86 -20.63 -13.24
N VAL A 417 -7.49 -20.01 -14.35
CA VAL A 417 -6.12 -19.64 -14.68
C VAL A 417 -6.06 -18.13 -14.75
N ARG A 418 -5.19 -17.53 -13.94
CA ARG A 418 -5.01 -16.08 -13.91
C ARG A 418 -3.52 -15.75 -13.98
N LEU A 419 -3.13 -15.16 -15.09
CA LEU A 419 -1.82 -14.55 -15.27
C LEU A 419 -2.01 -13.03 -15.28
N VAL A 420 -1.33 -12.34 -14.38
CA VAL A 420 -1.31 -10.87 -14.33
C VAL A 420 0.06 -10.42 -14.79
N ALA A 421 0.12 -9.71 -15.92
CA ALA A 421 1.35 -9.20 -16.52
C ALA A 421 1.46 -7.69 -16.33
N ASP A 422 2.67 -7.23 -16.02
CA ASP A 422 3.04 -5.83 -15.93
C ASP A 422 3.75 -5.38 -17.23
N ALA A 423 3.12 -4.45 -17.93
CA ALA A 423 3.71 -3.70 -19.05
C ALA A 423 3.49 -2.19 -18.82
N GLY A 424 3.46 -1.77 -17.57
CA GLY A 424 3.21 -0.41 -17.11
C GLY A 424 4.46 0.45 -16.99
N PRO A 425 4.28 1.72 -16.60
CA PRO A 425 5.38 2.60 -16.24
C PRO A 425 6.01 2.14 -14.93
N LEU A 426 7.29 2.47 -14.70
CA LEU A 426 8.00 2.13 -13.46
C LEU A 426 7.33 2.66 -12.19
N GLY A 427 6.62 3.78 -12.26
CA GLY A 427 5.98 4.41 -11.11
C GLY A 427 5.60 5.86 -11.35
N TYR A 428 5.15 6.55 -10.28
CA TYR A 428 4.61 7.89 -10.37
C TYR A 428 5.70 8.97 -10.41
N GLU A 429 5.53 9.93 -11.31
CA GLU A 429 6.40 11.10 -11.48
C GLU A 429 7.88 10.73 -11.73
N SER A 430 8.77 11.69 -11.50
CA SER A 430 10.19 11.56 -11.80
C SER A 430 10.99 10.68 -10.84
N ILE A 431 10.45 10.41 -9.66
CA ILE A 431 11.16 9.61 -8.64
C ILE A 431 10.76 8.14 -8.65
N ALA A 432 9.53 7.83 -9.10
CA ALA A 432 8.95 6.48 -9.15
C ALA A 432 9.18 5.69 -7.84
N ALA A 433 8.88 6.32 -6.69
CA ALA A 433 9.35 5.93 -5.36
C ALA A 433 9.10 4.47 -5.00
N HIS A 434 7.95 3.92 -5.40
CA HIS A 434 7.45 2.62 -4.99
C HIS A 434 7.41 1.56 -6.08
N GLY A 435 7.78 1.90 -7.31
CA GLY A 435 7.92 0.94 -8.39
C GLY A 435 9.19 0.08 -8.26
N HIS A 436 9.14 -1.11 -8.84
CA HIS A 436 10.25 -2.05 -8.96
C HIS A 436 10.78 -2.13 -10.39
N ALA A 437 11.97 -2.70 -10.58
CA ALA A 437 12.53 -2.92 -11.92
C ALA A 437 12.00 -4.26 -12.49
N ASP A 438 10.69 -4.35 -12.68
CA ASP A 438 9.88 -5.54 -12.95
C ASP A 438 9.13 -5.47 -14.31
N ALA A 439 9.50 -4.55 -15.19
CA ALA A 439 8.87 -4.40 -16.48
C ALA A 439 8.82 -5.73 -17.25
N LEU A 440 7.64 -6.05 -17.82
CA LEU A 440 7.28 -7.31 -18.48
C LEU A 440 7.32 -8.54 -17.55
N SER A 441 7.32 -8.36 -16.22
CA SER A 441 7.12 -9.48 -15.31
C SER A 441 5.65 -9.92 -15.29
N PHE A 442 5.40 -11.07 -14.69
CA PHE A 442 4.05 -11.59 -14.51
C PHE A 442 3.97 -12.51 -13.29
N THR A 443 2.75 -12.69 -12.79
CA THR A 443 2.41 -13.73 -11.81
C THR A 443 1.43 -14.72 -12.42
N LEU A 444 1.37 -15.95 -11.88
CA LEU A 444 0.46 -17.01 -12.35
C LEU A 444 -0.14 -17.75 -11.16
N SER A 445 -1.47 -17.79 -11.14
CA SER A 445 -2.26 -18.69 -10.28
C SER A 445 -3.10 -19.65 -11.11
N VAL A 446 -3.31 -20.86 -10.59
CA VAL A 446 -4.15 -21.89 -11.19
C VAL A 446 -5.02 -22.50 -10.10
N GLY A 447 -6.33 -22.55 -10.32
CA GLY A 447 -7.30 -23.04 -9.34
C GLY A 447 -7.29 -22.25 -8.01
N GLY A 448 -7.01 -20.93 -8.07
CA GLY A 448 -6.87 -20.09 -6.89
C GLY A 448 -5.60 -20.35 -6.05
N ALA A 449 -4.64 -21.12 -6.57
CA ALA A 449 -3.34 -21.36 -5.95
C ALA A 449 -2.22 -20.63 -6.71
N GLU A 450 -1.35 -19.90 -5.98
CA GLU A 450 -0.20 -19.21 -6.56
C GLU A 450 0.91 -20.20 -6.92
N TYR A 451 1.42 -20.11 -8.16
CA TYR A 451 2.55 -20.89 -8.65
C TYR A 451 3.76 -20.04 -8.96
N LEU A 452 3.61 -19.02 -9.82
CA LEU A 452 4.66 -18.03 -10.10
C LEU A 452 4.24 -16.71 -9.49
N ILE A 453 5.10 -16.17 -8.65
CA ILE A 453 4.78 -15.05 -7.78
C ILE A 453 5.70 -13.85 -8.02
N ASP A 454 5.28 -12.69 -7.50
CA ASP A 454 6.17 -11.59 -7.19
C ASP A 454 6.67 -11.76 -5.75
N PRO A 455 7.98 -11.63 -5.47
CA PRO A 455 8.53 -11.87 -4.12
C PRO A 455 8.24 -10.76 -3.10
N GLY A 456 7.67 -9.63 -3.48
CA GLY A 456 7.34 -8.53 -2.56
C GLY A 456 8.50 -7.59 -2.23
N THR A 457 8.54 -7.02 -1.01
CA THR A 457 9.40 -5.86 -0.70
C THR A 457 10.43 -6.10 0.40
N TYR A 458 10.07 -6.69 1.51
CA TYR A 458 10.82 -6.93 2.74
C TYR A 458 11.14 -5.66 3.56
N ALA A 459 12.00 -4.74 3.11
CA ALA A 459 12.47 -3.62 3.94
C ALA A 459 12.70 -2.34 3.13
N TYR A 460 12.69 -1.17 3.82
CA TYR A 460 12.87 0.15 3.21
C TYR A 460 14.23 0.78 3.54
N HIS A 461 14.50 1.07 4.83
CA HIS A 461 15.63 1.91 5.22
C HIS A 461 16.82 1.13 5.78
N THR A 462 16.57 0.02 6.46
CA THR A 462 17.55 -0.62 7.34
C THR A 462 18.32 -1.77 6.73
N GLN A 463 17.92 -2.31 5.59
CA GLN A 463 18.45 -3.55 5.02
C GLN A 463 18.85 -3.38 3.54
N GLY A 464 19.77 -2.46 3.24
CA GLY A 464 20.07 -1.99 1.90
C GLY A 464 20.30 -3.08 0.83
N ARG A 465 21.01 -4.18 1.16
CA ARG A 465 21.20 -5.30 0.22
C ARG A 465 19.88 -5.99 -0.12
N TRP A 466 19.00 -6.18 0.87
CA TRP A 466 17.69 -6.80 0.68
C TRP A 466 16.74 -5.86 -0.04
N ARG A 467 16.75 -4.58 0.32
CA ARG A 467 16.01 -3.54 -0.41
C ARG A 467 16.37 -3.53 -1.91
N SER A 468 17.67 -3.57 -2.22
CA SER A 468 18.15 -3.60 -3.60
C SER A 468 17.74 -4.88 -4.34
N TYR A 469 17.72 -6.04 -3.65
CA TYR A 469 17.30 -7.30 -4.24
C TYR A 469 15.80 -7.28 -4.57
N PHE A 470 14.93 -7.03 -3.56
CA PHE A 470 13.49 -7.17 -3.74
C PHE A 470 12.89 -6.21 -4.77
N ARG A 471 13.49 -5.04 -4.99
CA ARG A 471 13.05 -4.10 -6.03
C ARG A 471 13.82 -4.22 -7.35
N GLY A 472 14.86 -5.05 -7.39
CA GLY A 472 15.73 -5.23 -8.55
C GLY A 472 15.21 -6.33 -9.49
N THR A 473 15.60 -6.25 -10.75
CA THR A 473 15.10 -7.13 -11.82
C THR A 473 15.24 -8.62 -11.53
N SER A 474 16.29 -9.03 -10.78
CA SER A 474 16.50 -10.45 -10.44
C SER A 474 15.48 -11.02 -9.46
N ALA A 475 14.63 -10.19 -8.87
CA ALA A 475 13.55 -10.63 -7.98
C ALA A 475 12.20 -10.80 -8.72
N HIS A 476 12.15 -10.61 -10.04
CA HIS A 476 10.89 -10.65 -10.78
C HIS A 476 10.93 -11.64 -11.94
N ASN A 477 9.77 -12.09 -12.40
CA ASN A 477 9.65 -13.09 -13.48
C ASN A 477 9.92 -12.46 -14.86
N THR A 478 11.15 -11.98 -15.08
CA THR A 478 11.56 -11.25 -16.29
C THR A 478 13.03 -11.50 -16.63
N VAL A 479 13.52 -10.84 -17.68
CA VAL A 479 14.89 -10.96 -18.17
C VAL A 479 15.79 -9.88 -17.55
N ARG A 480 16.99 -10.27 -17.13
CA ARG A 480 18.07 -9.38 -16.73
C ARG A 480 19.25 -9.51 -17.69
N VAL A 481 19.89 -8.39 -18.02
CA VAL A 481 21.02 -8.31 -18.97
C VAL A 481 22.26 -7.82 -18.22
N ASP A 482 23.41 -8.51 -18.41
CA ASP A 482 24.73 -8.21 -17.86
C ASP A 482 24.73 -8.00 -16.32
N GLY A 483 23.82 -8.68 -15.62
CA GLY A 483 23.67 -8.51 -14.18
C GLY A 483 23.15 -7.14 -13.74
N LEU A 484 22.63 -6.31 -14.66
CA LEU A 484 22.11 -4.98 -14.40
C LEU A 484 20.59 -4.96 -14.36
N ASP A 485 20.01 -4.09 -13.52
CA ASP A 485 18.57 -3.90 -13.47
C ASP A 485 18.06 -3.13 -14.70
N GLN A 486 16.81 -3.32 -15.07
CA GLN A 486 16.13 -2.61 -16.19
C GLN A 486 16.10 -1.09 -15.96
N SER A 487 16.00 -0.67 -14.72
CA SER A 487 16.02 0.73 -14.29
C SER A 487 17.21 0.99 -13.36
N VAL A 488 17.67 2.23 -13.26
CA VAL A 488 18.86 2.57 -12.45
C VAL A 488 18.43 3.19 -11.12
N PRO A 489 18.73 2.55 -9.96
CA PRO A 489 18.37 3.08 -8.66
C PRO A 489 19.21 4.31 -8.29
N GLY A 490 18.57 5.30 -7.64
CA GLY A 490 19.21 6.52 -7.14
C GLY A 490 19.14 6.69 -5.63
N GLY A 491 18.70 5.65 -4.91
CA GLY A 491 18.46 5.62 -3.47
C GLY A 491 17.28 4.71 -3.14
N ASN A 492 16.85 4.64 -1.88
CA ASN A 492 15.81 3.70 -1.46
C ASN A 492 14.44 3.96 -2.12
N PHE A 493 14.13 5.21 -2.48
CA PHE A 493 12.85 5.65 -3.03
C PHE A 493 13.03 6.56 -4.25
N MET A 494 14.03 6.29 -5.07
CA MET A 494 14.26 7.06 -6.28
C MET A 494 14.91 6.19 -7.35
N TRP A 495 14.50 6.41 -8.59
CA TRP A 495 15.13 5.87 -9.77
C TRP A 495 15.71 6.99 -10.61
N LEU A 496 16.95 6.84 -11.08
CA LEU A 496 17.68 7.81 -11.93
C LEU A 496 17.36 7.60 -13.41
N SER A 497 17.11 6.35 -13.81
CA SER A 497 16.72 6.00 -15.17
C SER A 497 15.56 4.99 -15.09
N HIS A 498 14.55 5.20 -15.90
CA HIS A 498 13.34 4.40 -15.95
C HIS A 498 13.30 3.58 -17.23
N ALA A 499 13.05 2.28 -17.14
CA ALA A 499 12.61 1.49 -18.26
C ALA A 499 11.24 2.02 -18.71
N ARG A 500 11.07 2.24 -20.02
CA ARG A 500 9.81 2.63 -20.63
C ARG A 500 9.20 1.44 -21.33
N THR A 501 8.01 1.08 -20.95
CA THR A 501 7.26 -0.03 -21.54
C THR A 501 6.30 0.45 -22.62
N THR A 502 6.03 -0.41 -23.58
CA THR A 502 5.02 -0.18 -24.63
C THR A 502 4.30 -1.49 -24.92
N CYS A 503 3.00 -1.54 -24.64
CA CYS A 503 2.14 -2.61 -25.13
C CYS A 503 1.83 -2.40 -26.61
N VAL A 504 2.27 -3.33 -27.43
CA VAL A 504 2.06 -3.31 -28.90
C VAL A 504 0.72 -3.92 -29.27
N LEU A 505 0.36 -5.00 -28.58
CA LEU A 505 -0.86 -5.75 -28.87
C LEU A 505 -1.40 -6.39 -27.59
N TRP A 506 -2.67 -6.19 -27.34
CA TRP A 506 -3.47 -6.94 -26.41
C TRP A 506 -4.72 -7.46 -27.14
N SER A 507 -4.99 -8.75 -27.00
CA SER A 507 -6.22 -9.35 -27.49
C SER A 507 -6.66 -10.51 -26.62
N SER A 508 -7.96 -10.69 -26.51
CA SER A 508 -8.59 -11.80 -25.80
C SER A 508 -9.79 -12.31 -26.59
N THR A 509 -9.78 -13.59 -26.87
CA THR A 509 -10.85 -14.33 -27.54
C THR A 509 -11.33 -15.47 -26.66
N ALA A 510 -12.33 -16.23 -27.13
CA ALA A 510 -12.78 -17.43 -26.41
C ALA A 510 -11.65 -18.46 -26.22
N ASP A 511 -10.80 -18.61 -27.24
CA ASP A 511 -9.80 -19.68 -27.28
C ASP A 511 -8.39 -19.21 -26.88
N ARG A 512 -8.11 -17.91 -26.99
CA ARG A 512 -6.74 -17.38 -26.85
C ARG A 512 -6.68 -15.99 -26.26
N ASP A 513 -5.71 -15.76 -25.37
CA ASP A 513 -5.26 -14.43 -24.95
C ASP A 513 -3.84 -14.19 -25.47
N LEU A 514 -3.53 -12.93 -25.79
CA LEU A 514 -2.24 -12.51 -26.31
C LEU A 514 -1.87 -11.14 -25.78
N LEU A 515 -0.70 -11.04 -25.17
CA LEU A 515 0.00 -9.80 -24.83
C LEU A 515 1.33 -9.75 -25.58
N ASP A 516 1.63 -8.61 -26.19
CA ASP A 516 2.91 -8.33 -26.84
C ASP A 516 3.36 -6.94 -26.43
N ALA A 517 4.46 -6.87 -25.68
CA ALA A 517 4.99 -5.62 -25.16
C ALA A 517 6.53 -5.62 -25.14
N TRP A 518 7.13 -4.45 -25.07
CA TRP A 518 8.58 -4.28 -25.01
C TRP A 518 8.97 -3.14 -24.07
N HIS A 519 10.24 -3.12 -23.62
CA HIS A 519 10.82 -2.01 -22.88
C HIS A 519 12.24 -1.68 -23.38
N ASP A 520 12.65 -0.42 -23.13
CA ASP A 520 13.94 0.16 -23.53
C ASP A 520 14.96 0.22 -22.38
N GLY A 521 14.70 -0.45 -21.26
CA GLY A 521 15.51 -0.32 -20.03
C GLY A 521 17.00 -0.58 -20.23
N TYR A 522 17.36 -1.44 -21.17
CA TYR A 522 18.76 -1.75 -21.49
C TYR A 522 19.28 -1.01 -22.73
N ALA A 523 18.52 -0.09 -23.33
CA ALA A 523 18.99 0.75 -24.43
C ALA A 523 20.14 1.70 -24.01
N ARG A 524 20.35 1.88 -22.70
CA ARG A 524 21.43 2.67 -22.11
C ARG A 524 22.81 1.97 -22.12
N LEU A 525 22.86 0.68 -22.44
CA LEU A 525 24.11 -0.07 -22.48
C LEU A 525 24.97 0.36 -23.68
N ALA A 526 26.27 0.11 -23.63
CA ALA A 526 27.21 0.43 -24.72
C ALA A 526 26.83 -0.29 -26.03
N ASP A 527 26.39 -1.56 -25.94
CA ASP A 527 25.62 -2.26 -26.97
C ASP A 527 24.17 -2.31 -26.49
N PRO A 528 23.27 -1.52 -27.10
CA PRO A 528 21.90 -1.41 -26.64
C PRO A 528 21.12 -2.72 -26.80
N VAL A 529 20.32 -3.07 -25.78
CA VAL A 529 19.40 -4.21 -25.83
C VAL A 529 17.96 -3.73 -25.65
N ILE A 530 17.08 -4.15 -26.54
CA ILE A 530 15.62 -4.01 -26.40
C ILE A 530 15.04 -5.37 -26.05
N HIS A 531 14.31 -5.43 -24.94
CA HIS A 531 13.59 -6.64 -24.55
C HIS A 531 12.12 -6.53 -24.94
N ARG A 532 11.66 -7.49 -25.73
CA ARG A 532 10.25 -7.66 -26.11
C ARG A 532 9.77 -9.01 -25.59
N ARG A 533 8.65 -9.03 -24.89
CA ARG A 533 7.98 -10.23 -24.41
C ARG A 533 6.62 -10.39 -25.06
N ARG A 534 6.37 -11.58 -25.57
CA ARG A 534 5.07 -12.00 -26.04
C ARG A 534 4.58 -13.15 -25.19
N ILE A 535 3.39 -12.99 -24.57
CA ILE A 535 2.74 -14.03 -23.78
C ILE A 535 1.47 -14.44 -24.51
N SER A 536 1.34 -15.73 -24.81
CA SER A 536 0.18 -16.30 -25.49
C SER A 536 -0.39 -17.43 -24.64
N LEU A 537 -1.62 -17.29 -24.19
CA LEU A 537 -2.34 -18.34 -23.48
C LEU A 537 -3.34 -19.01 -24.42
N ASP A 538 -3.16 -20.28 -24.69
CA ASP A 538 -4.13 -21.15 -25.36
C ASP A 538 -5.01 -21.81 -24.29
N LYS A 539 -6.30 -21.44 -24.29
CA LYS A 539 -7.26 -21.84 -23.25
C LYS A 539 -7.72 -23.30 -23.40
N THR A 540 -7.63 -23.82 -24.63
CA THR A 540 -8.07 -25.19 -24.96
C THR A 540 -6.98 -26.21 -24.58
N SER A 541 -5.75 -25.94 -24.98
CA SER A 541 -4.62 -26.83 -24.72
C SER A 541 -4.02 -26.65 -23.31
N ARG A 542 -4.46 -25.61 -22.56
CA ARG A 542 -3.95 -25.24 -21.23
C ARG A 542 -2.44 -24.99 -21.24
N VAL A 543 -2.01 -24.15 -22.18
CA VAL A 543 -0.60 -23.83 -22.37
C VAL A 543 -0.41 -22.32 -22.44
N ILE A 544 0.62 -21.83 -21.77
CA ILE A 544 1.15 -20.48 -21.92
C ILE A 544 2.50 -20.57 -22.62
N ASP A 545 2.62 -19.96 -23.79
CA ASP A 545 3.89 -19.78 -24.49
C ASP A 545 4.39 -18.34 -24.23
N ILE A 546 5.61 -18.23 -23.71
CA ILE A 546 6.30 -16.97 -23.43
C ILE A 546 7.51 -16.88 -24.38
N GLU A 547 7.54 -15.84 -25.18
CA GLU A 547 8.62 -15.56 -26.13
C GLU A 547 9.30 -14.25 -25.76
N ASP A 548 10.56 -14.33 -25.31
CA ASP A 548 11.41 -13.19 -25.01
C ASP A 548 12.36 -12.94 -26.18
N THR A 549 12.17 -11.86 -26.90
CA THR A 549 13.05 -11.40 -27.99
C THR A 549 14.01 -10.34 -27.45
N LEU A 550 15.30 -10.61 -27.55
CA LEU A 550 16.37 -9.68 -27.18
C LEU A 550 17.02 -9.15 -28.46
N GLN A 551 16.75 -7.90 -28.81
CA GLN A 551 17.37 -7.23 -29.94
C GLN A 551 18.67 -6.59 -29.49
N MET A 552 19.80 -7.14 -29.93
CA MET A 552 21.15 -6.73 -29.56
C MET A 552 22.11 -7.03 -30.71
N SER A 553 23.27 -6.40 -30.74
CA SER A 553 24.30 -6.61 -31.78
C SER A 553 25.49 -7.39 -31.26
N GLY A 554 25.94 -7.09 -30.06
CA GLY A 554 27.08 -7.70 -29.40
C GLY A 554 26.75 -8.93 -28.57
N GLU A 555 27.62 -9.22 -27.62
CA GLU A 555 27.53 -10.35 -26.71
C GLU A 555 27.15 -9.89 -25.29
N HIS A 556 26.13 -10.52 -24.72
CA HIS A 556 25.60 -10.19 -23.39
C HIS A 556 25.37 -11.44 -22.55
N ASP A 557 25.52 -11.29 -21.23
CA ASP A 557 25.11 -12.28 -20.25
C ASP A 557 23.59 -12.10 -19.96
N ILE A 558 22.81 -13.10 -20.35
CA ILE A 558 21.35 -13.08 -20.22
C ILE A 558 20.92 -14.01 -19.08
N GLU A 559 20.05 -13.49 -18.22
CA GLU A 559 19.43 -14.24 -17.13
C GLU A 559 17.91 -14.13 -17.23
N LEU A 560 17.20 -15.23 -17.03
CA LEU A 560 15.75 -15.32 -17.01
C LEU A 560 15.33 -15.98 -15.69
N PHE A 561 14.40 -15.36 -14.96
CA PHE A 561 14.00 -15.79 -13.63
C PHE A 561 12.53 -16.19 -13.59
N TYR A 562 12.21 -17.23 -12.78
CA TYR A 562 10.86 -17.60 -12.37
C TYR A 562 10.85 -17.86 -10.86
N HIS A 563 10.09 -17.06 -10.12
CA HIS A 563 9.94 -17.14 -8.68
C HIS A 563 8.69 -17.94 -8.34
N CYS A 564 8.86 -19.02 -7.58
CA CYS A 564 7.76 -19.89 -7.21
C CYS A 564 7.19 -19.52 -5.85
N SER A 565 5.92 -19.82 -5.62
CA SER A 565 5.31 -19.68 -4.29
C SER A 565 6.06 -20.54 -3.27
N GLU A 566 6.17 -20.04 -2.05
CA GLU A 566 6.78 -20.73 -0.91
C GLU A 566 6.06 -22.02 -0.52
N GLN A 567 4.83 -22.17 -0.99
CA GLN A 567 4.00 -23.36 -0.79
C GLN A 567 4.22 -24.44 -1.84
N CYS A 568 5.06 -24.16 -2.84
CA CYS A 568 5.37 -25.08 -3.92
C CYS A 568 6.65 -25.89 -3.65
N SER A 569 6.67 -27.14 -4.08
CA SER A 569 7.88 -27.89 -4.35
C SER A 569 8.30 -27.72 -5.80
N VAL A 570 9.61 -27.77 -6.06
CA VAL A 570 10.17 -27.62 -7.42
C VAL A 570 11.18 -28.73 -7.66
N GLU A 571 10.98 -29.51 -8.72
CA GLU A 571 11.85 -30.61 -9.11
C GLU A 571 12.12 -30.61 -10.63
N PRO A 572 13.27 -31.12 -11.07
CA PRO A 572 13.57 -31.28 -12.51
C PRO A 572 12.53 -32.17 -13.19
N ALA A 573 12.02 -31.74 -14.36
CA ALA A 573 11.09 -32.51 -15.16
C ALA A 573 11.21 -32.11 -16.65
N GLY A 574 11.42 -33.08 -17.51
CA GLY A 574 11.51 -32.87 -18.96
C GLY A 574 12.59 -31.86 -19.34
N ALA A 575 12.19 -30.82 -20.04
CA ALA A 575 13.05 -29.73 -20.50
C ALA A 575 13.18 -28.58 -19.49
N GLY A 576 12.65 -28.75 -18.26
CA GLY A 576 12.62 -27.70 -17.25
C GLY A 576 12.31 -28.22 -15.87
N TYR A 577 11.24 -27.71 -15.24
CA TYR A 577 10.88 -28.01 -13.85
C TYR A 577 9.38 -28.20 -13.68
N ARG A 578 9.02 -29.14 -12.82
CA ARG A 578 7.68 -29.28 -12.25
C ARG A 578 7.59 -28.42 -10.98
N VAL A 579 6.62 -27.55 -10.94
CA VAL A 579 6.26 -26.75 -9.76
C VAL A 579 4.94 -27.30 -9.24
N ALA A 580 4.95 -27.93 -8.05
CA ALA A 580 3.82 -28.67 -7.53
C ALA A 580 3.35 -28.14 -6.17
N ARG A 581 2.03 -28.15 -5.96
CA ARG A 581 1.36 -27.79 -4.72
C ARG A 581 0.04 -28.55 -4.58
N ASP A 582 -0.21 -29.13 -3.41
CA ASP A 582 -1.51 -29.74 -3.01
C ASP A 582 -2.10 -30.72 -4.04
N GLY A 583 -1.23 -31.56 -4.65
CA GLY A 583 -1.66 -32.55 -5.65
C GLY A 583 -1.81 -32.03 -7.08
N SER A 584 -1.69 -30.72 -7.29
CA SER A 584 -1.69 -30.07 -8.61
C SER A 584 -0.28 -29.59 -8.97
N SER A 585 0.00 -29.42 -10.26
CA SER A 585 1.32 -28.91 -10.69
C SER A 585 1.26 -28.21 -12.03
N ILE A 586 2.21 -27.31 -12.24
CA ILE A 586 2.55 -26.77 -13.56
C ILE A 586 3.91 -27.30 -14.00
N LEU A 587 4.11 -27.39 -15.32
CA LEU A 587 5.41 -27.66 -15.93
C LEU A 587 5.94 -26.37 -16.53
N VAL A 588 7.17 -26.01 -16.22
CA VAL A 588 7.87 -24.84 -16.76
C VAL A 588 9.03 -25.34 -17.62
N ASP A 589 8.80 -25.47 -18.91
CA ASP A 589 9.84 -25.84 -19.89
C ASP A 589 10.66 -24.60 -20.23
N LEU A 590 11.97 -24.68 -20.02
CA LEU A 590 12.91 -23.58 -20.22
C LEU A 590 13.44 -23.52 -21.65
N PRO A 591 14.04 -22.38 -22.08
CA PRO A 591 14.59 -22.25 -23.42
C PRO A 591 15.63 -23.33 -23.74
N GLN A 592 15.36 -24.11 -24.79
CA GLN A 592 16.26 -25.16 -25.27
C GLN A 592 17.22 -24.63 -26.36
N ARG A 593 16.83 -23.57 -27.02
CA ARG A 593 17.61 -22.84 -28.03
C ARG A 593 17.36 -21.33 -27.83
N PRO A 594 18.44 -20.53 -27.69
CA PRO A 594 19.85 -20.92 -27.53
C PRO A 594 20.09 -21.75 -26.26
N ARG A 595 21.19 -22.52 -26.22
CA ARG A 595 21.53 -23.35 -25.04
C ARG A 595 21.93 -22.46 -23.87
N GLY A 596 21.35 -22.72 -22.71
CA GLY A 596 21.70 -22.10 -21.43
C GLY A 596 21.79 -23.13 -20.32
N ALA A 597 22.15 -22.67 -19.14
CA ALA A 597 22.21 -23.45 -17.92
C ALA A 597 21.13 -22.99 -16.93
N ALA A 598 20.30 -23.90 -16.44
CA ALA A 598 19.32 -23.63 -15.42
C ALA A 598 19.84 -24.08 -14.03
N ARG A 599 19.51 -23.30 -13.01
CA ARG A 599 19.80 -23.62 -11.60
C ARG A 599 18.59 -23.25 -10.72
N LEU A 600 18.40 -24.06 -9.68
CA LEU A 600 17.45 -23.77 -8.62
C LEU A 600 18.18 -23.07 -7.47
N TYR A 601 17.52 -22.05 -6.92
CA TYR A 601 17.95 -21.36 -5.72
C TYR A 601 16.83 -21.39 -4.70
N ARG A 602 17.18 -21.55 -3.42
CA ARG A 602 16.26 -21.45 -2.29
C ARG A 602 17.00 -20.86 -1.11
N GLY A 603 16.59 -19.68 -0.66
CA GLY A 603 17.20 -19.03 0.49
C GLY A 603 18.68 -18.68 0.30
N ALA A 604 19.15 -18.47 -0.93
CA ALA A 604 20.54 -18.16 -1.21
C ALA A 604 20.89 -16.71 -0.85
N SER A 605 22.09 -16.48 -0.30
CA SER A 605 22.57 -15.16 0.10
C SER A 605 23.67 -14.59 -0.82
N ALA A 606 24.24 -15.42 -1.69
CA ALA A 606 25.25 -15.04 -2.68
C ALA A 606 25.17 -15.94 -3.94
N PRO A 607 24.51 -15.50 -5.02
CA PRO A 607 23.67 -14.30 -5.12
C PRO A 607 22.44 -14.41 -4.23
N ILE A 608 21.83 -13.27 -3.87
CA ILE A 608 20.53 -13.27 -3.17
C ILE A 608 19.47 -13.71 -4.18
N LEU A 609 18.89 -14.92 -3.99
CA LEU A 609 17.84 -15.50 -4.81
C LEU A 609 17.04 -16.53 -3.97
N GLY A 610 15.80 -16.75 -4.35
CA GLY A 610 14.95 -17.74 -3.69
C GLY A 610 14.40 -17.27 -2.35
N TRP A 611 13.91 -16.05 -2.29
CA TRP A 611 13.29 -15.44 -1.13
C TRP A 611 11.94 -14.83 -1.50
N ILE A 612 11.02 -14.81 -0.54
CA ILE A 612 9.73 -14.11 -0.60
C ILE A 612 9.51 -13.35 0.70
N SER A 613 8.81 -12.21 0.61
CA SER A 613 8.40 -11.40 1.76
C SER A 613 6.91 -11.06 1.64
N ARG A 614 6.07 -11.75 2.41
CA ARG A 614 4.62 -11.53 2.45
C ARG A 614 4.23 -10.36 3.36
N ALA A 615 5.14 -9.95 4.23
CA ALA A 615 4.93 -8.86 5.17
C ALA A 615 6.23 -8.06 5.36
N TYR A 616 6.08 -6.81 5.78
CA TYR A 616 7.20 -5.93 6.04
C TYR A 616 8.13 -6.51 7.12
N ASP A 617 9.42 -6.58 6.81
CA ASP A 617 10.50 -7.10 7.66
C ASP A 617 10.41 -8.61 7.98
N ASP A 618 9.55 -9.33 7.27
CA ASP A 618 9.47 -10.80 7.32
C ASP A 618 9.77 -11.39 5.95
N LYS A 619 10.71 -12.34 5.87
CA LYS A 619 11.05 -13.06 4.64
C LYS A 619 11.32 -14.50 4.91
N GLN A 620 10.97 -15.33 3.95
CA GLN A 620 11.20 -16.77 4.02
C GLN A 620 11.79 -17.31 2.72
N PRO A 621 12.49 -18.47 2.78
CA PRO A 621 13.03 -19.11 1.60
C PRO A 621 11.93 -19.65 0.70
N THR A 622 12.02 -19.33 -0.59
CA THR A 622 11.22 -19.95 -1.64
C THR A 622 12.11 -20.45 -2.78
N TRP A 623 11.52 -21.04 -3.83
CA TRP A 623 12.26 -21.48 -4.98
C TRP A 623 12.33 -20.40 -6.07
N THR A 624 13.52 -20.23 -6.65
CA THR A 624 13.72 -19.47 -7.89
C THR A 624 14.40 -20.36 -8.92
N ILE A 625 13.78 -20.48 -10.08
CA ILE A 625 14.36 -21.08 -11.28
C ILE A 625 15.10 -19.97 -12.02
N ALA A 626 16.43 -20.07 -12.17
CA ALA A 626 17.24 -19.11 -12.91
C ALA A 626 17.89 -19.81 -14.10
N TRP A 627 17.56 -19.36 -15.31
CA TRP A 627 18.22 -19.78 -16.55
C TRP A 627 19.21 -18.71 -17.00
N ARG A 628 20.41 -19.14 -17.47
CA ARG A 628 21.49 -18.24 -17.86
C ARG A 628 22.17 -18.70 -19.15
N ALA A 629 22.51 -17.74 -20.00
CA ALA A 629 23.33 -17.97 -21.19
C ALA A 629 24.09 -16.71 -21.58
N ARG A 630 25.25 -16.87 -22.20
CA ARG A 630 25.96 -15.82 -22.89
C ARG A 630 25.59 -15.86 -24.36
N LEU A 631 25.01 -14.78 -24.88
CA LEU A 631 24.34 -14.75 -26.17
C LEU A 631 24.88 -13.59 -27.01
N HIS A 632 24.89 -13.79 -28.33
CA HIS A 632 25.34 -12.79 -29.31
C HIS A 632 24.27 -12.55 -30.35
N GLY A 633 24.10 -11.29 -30.76
CA GLY A 633 23.12 -10.89 -31.77
C GLY A 633 21.67 -11.09 -31.30
N THR A 634 20.71 -10.77 -32.13
CA THR A 634 19.28 -10.91 -31.79
C THR A 634 18.93 -12.36 -31.48
N GLN A 635 18.33 -12.62 -30.33
CA GLN A 635 17.93 -13.93 -29.86
C GLN A 635 16.46 -14.00 -29.43
N VAL A 636 15.90 -15.19 -29.50
CA VAL A 636 14.53 -15.48 -29.05
C VAL A 636 14.58 -16.64 -28.06
N LEU A 637 14.16 -16.39 -26.83
CA LEU A 637 14.02 -17.38 -25.76
C LEU A 637 12.56 -17.82 -25.69
N ARG A 638 12.33 -19.14 -25.63
CA ARG A 638 10.96 -19.67 -25.52
C ARG A 638 10.82 -20.49 -24.27
N THR A 639 9.90 -20.07 -23.41
CA THR A 639 9.45 -20.79 -22.22
C THR A 639 8.02 -21.24 -22.45
N ARG A 640 7.69 -22.45 -22.03
CA ARG A 640 6.33 -22.99 -22.05
C ARG A 640 5.91 -23.35 -20.65
N VAL A 641 4.70 -22.93 -20.26
CA VAL A 641 4.06 -23.32 -19.01
C VAL A 641 2.79 -24.09 -19.34
N ALA A 642 2.65 -25.30 -18.78
CA ALA A 642 1.48 -26.17 -18.99
C ALA A 642 0.98 -26.71 -17.64
N TRP A 643 -0.36 -26.95 -17.50
CA TRP A 643 -1.00 -27.44 -16.28
C TRP A 643 -2.10 -28.46 -16.54
#